data_91a855b37181c2ca1e8a22aebe7db358
#
_entry.id   91a855b37181c2ca1e8a22aebe7db358
#
_cell.length_a   1.000
_cell.length_b   1.000
_cell.length_c   1.000
_cell.angle_alpha   90.00
_cell.angle_beta   90.00
_cell.angle_gamma   90.00
#
_symmetry.space_group_name_H-M   'P 1'
#
loop_
_entity.id
_entity.type
_entity.pdbx_description
1 polymer ?
#
loop_
_entity_poly.entity_id
_entity_poly.type
_entity_poly.pdbx_seq_one_letter_code
_entity_poly.pdbx_strand_id
1 'polypeptide(L)'
;MNDKTSQSKEDKLKEARKTLKPKLDAMRDKWLAKKADDIQLAADSNHSKDVYAGIKAVYGPQSSGSSPVLNQEGTALLSDKKDILDRWAQHSNNILNRPSSISDEAIESLPQVDMNHSLDHPPTTKEVEKAIKALSVGKAPGADAIPAEVFKAGGPGLVSKLTELFSSVWAAGAVPQDFKDASIVYIYKNKGNRNSCDNYRGISLLSIAGKMLARLLLNRLLDHIDYLLPESQCGFRAGRGTADMVFAARQVQEKFQEQNREVFTTFVDLTKAFDTVSRSGLWKIMTKFGVPDKFSALVRSFHEGMQASVSIDGDVSESFEVTNGVKQGCVLAPTLFSIMFSGMLKNAFPDDEDSIPIKWRTDGGGLFKLSRLSAKKRVHHGHVRDLLFADDCALNARSEEAMQRSMDKLSAACEAFGLTISIKKTEVLHQPAPKTNPEKPTITVKGQCLQTVESFTYLGSTLSSNVVIDKEVESRIAKASAAFGRLRNSVWERKGLTLKTKIKVYQAMVLTALLYASETWTVYARHEKILNRFHLNCLRKLLHIKWQEHIPDTEVLERTKLPSVPTLLRKNQLRWAGHVVRMDDSRLPKQLLYCELAEGERSLGRQKKRFKDTLKAGMKDFGIDPDSWENTAANRTSWRSSVNRGAKKYEQARIDEAKMKRALRKSRSSSNDTQTPAGSFKCKSCSRTFTHHLGLFSHSRTHTTSN
;
A
#
# COMPACT_ATOMS: atom_id res chain seq x y z
N MET A 1 24.32 -32.67 -31.71
CA MET A 1 23.14 -33.40 -31.22
C MET A 1 21.93 -33.31 -32.21
N ASN A 2 22.17 -33.17 -33.50
CA ASN A 2 21.12 -32.99 -34.51
C ASN A 2 20.89 -34.20 -35.39
N ASP A 3 21.30 -35.37 -34.98
CA ASP A 3 21.05 -36.61 -35.75
C ASP A 3 19.75 -37.23 -35.26
N LYS A 4 18.63 -36.84 -35.90
CA LYS A 4 17.27 -37.32 -35.60
C LYS A 4 16.99 -38.71 -36.20
N THR A 5 17.94 -39.31 -36.87
CA THR A 5 17.72 -40.52 -37.70
C THR A 5 17.95 -41.85 -37.00
N SER A 6 18.42 -41.88 -35.74
CA SER A 6 18.60 -43.13 -35.00
C SER A 6 17.50 -43.34 -33.99
N GLN A 7 16.64 -44.34 -34.20
CA GLN A 7 15.55 -44.77 -33.31
C GLN A 7 16.04 -44.98 -31.87
N SER A 8 17.25 -45.51 -31.67
CA SER A 8 17.88 -45.68 -30.35
C SER A 8 18.16 -44.37 -29.61
N LYS A 9 18.49 -43.28 -30.31
CA LYS A 9 18.74 -41.95 -29.71
C LYS A 9 17.40 -41.29 -29.33
N GLU A 10 16.36 -41.48 -30.13
CA GLU A 10 15.02 -40.97 -29.79
C GLU A 10 14.44 -41.68 -28.56
N ASP A 11 14.64 -43.00 -28.44
CA ASP A 11 14.17 -43.73 -27.27
C ASP A 11 14.90 -43.37 -25.99
N LYS A 12 16.24 -43.17 -26.05
CA LYS A 12 17.03 -42.60 -24.94
C LYS A 12 16.58 -41.18 -24.55
N LEU A 13 16.26 -40.35 -25.53
CA LEU A 13 15.76 -39.01 -25.27
C LEU A 13 14.35 -39.04 -24.64
N LYS A 14 13.47 -39.94 -25.08
CA LYS A 14 12.13 -40.15 -24.48
C LYS A 14 12.25 -40.63 -23.03
N GLU A 15 13.14 -41.58 -22.74
CA GLU A 15 13.39 -42.11 -21.40
C GLU A 15 13.97 -41.03 -20.47
N ALA A 16 14.98 -40.27 -20.95
CA ALA A 16 15.54 -39.13 -20.20
C ALA A 16 14.47 -38.05 -19.90
N ARG A 17 13.61 -37.74 -20.87
CA ARG A 17 12.48 -36.82 -20.64
C ARG A 17 11.47 -37.37 -19.65
N LYS A 18 11.17 -38.65 -19.67
CA LYS A 18 10.25 -39.32 -18.75
C LYS A 18 10.73 -39.27 -17.31
N THR A 19 12.04 -39.41 -17.09
CA THR A 19 12.67 -39.35 -15.76
C THR A 19 12.92 -37.91 -15.27
N LEU A 20 13.31 -37.00 -16.14
CA LEU A 20 13.66 -35.60 -15.80
C LEU A 20 12.42 -34.77 -15.49
N LYS A 21 11.34 -34.91 -16.29
CA LYS A 21 10.15 -34.10 -16.17
C LYS A 21 9.49 -34.16 -14.78
N PRO A 22 9.26 -35.33 -14.15
CA PRO A 22 8.72 -35.39 -12.79
C PRO A 22 9.61 -34.68 -11.74
N LYS A 23 10.95 -34.83 -11.89
CA LYS A 23 11.91 -34.15 -10.98
C LYS A 23 11.81 -32.63 -11.08
N LEU A 24 11.75 -32.09 -12.30
CA LEU A 24 11.59 -30.66 -12.54
C LEU A 24 10.23 -30.12 -12.03
N ASP A 25 9.18 -30.88 -12.24
CA ASP A 25 7.83 -30.52 -11.76
C ASP A 25 7.79 -30.51 -10.22
N ALA A 26 8.41 -31.51 -9.56
CA ALA A 26 8.52 -31.53 -8.09
C ALA A 26 9.37 -30.39 -7.52
N MET A 27 10.50 -30.06 -8.16
CA MET A 27 11.33 -28.92 -7.77
C MET A 27 10.54 -27.60 -7.89
N ARG A 28 9.80 -27.43 -8.96
CA ARG A 28 8.99 -26.24 -9.19
C ARG A 28 7.82 -26.12 -8.22
N ASP A 29 7.13 -27.22 -7.93
CA ASP A 29 6.06 -27.26 -6.92
C ASP A 29 6.60 -26.85 -5.56
N LYS A 30 7.73 -27.39 -5.14
CA LYS A 30 8.39 -27.03 -3.88
C LYS A 30 8.80 -25.56 -3.83
N TRP A 31 9.36 -25.03 -4.93
CA TRP A 31 9.77 -23.63 -5.02
C TRP A 31 8.57 -22.66 -4.94
N LEU A 32 7.49 -22.94 -5.70
CA LEU A 32 6.26 -22.12 -5.66
C LEU A 32 5.58 -22.17 -4.30
N ALA A 33 5.54 -23.34 -3.66
CA ALA A 33 4.98 -23.49 -2.32
C ALA A 33 5.75 -22.63 -1.30
N LYS A 34 7.09 -22.67 -1.35
CA LYS A 34 7.95 -21.84 -0.48
C LYS A 34 7.74 -20.35 -0.74
N LYS A 35 7.73 -19.92 -2.01
CA LYS A 35 7.49 -18.52 -2.37
C LYS A 35 6.13 -18.00 -1.93
N ALA A 36 5.09 -18.83 -2.02
CA ALA A 36 3.78 -18.47 -1.52
C ALA A 36 3.76 -18.32 0.01
N ASP A 37 4.45 -19.19 0.75
CA ASP A 37 4.59 -19.06 2.20
C ASP A 37 5.37 -17.79 2.59
N ASP A 38 6.47 -17.47 1.87
CA ASP A 38 7.26 -16.24 2.07
C ASP A 38 6.40 -14.98 1.87
N ILE A 39 5.59 -14.93 0.80
CA ILE A 39 4.68 -13.81 0.50
C ILE A 39 3.62 -13.68 1.60
N GLN A 40 3.03 -14.80 2.03
CA GLN A 40 2.00 -14.77 3.08
C GLN A 40 2.57 -14.30 4.42
N LEU A 41 3.77 -14.76 4.79
CA LEU A 41 4.46 -14.32 5.99
C LEU A 41 4.75 -12.81 5.96
N ALA A 42 5.23 -12.31 4.82
CA ALA A 42 5.50 -10.89 4.61
C ALA A 42 4.20 -10.06 4.68
N ALA A 43 3.09 -10.55 4.10
CA ALA A 43 1.79 -9.90 4.18
C ALA A 43 1.26 -9.87 5.63
N ASP A 44 1.39 -10.97 6.37
CA ASP A 44 0.98 -11.07 7.77
C ASP A 44 1.81 -10.18 8.72
N SER A 45 3.01 -9.79 8.28
CA SER A 45 3.95 -8.94 9.01
C SER A 45 3.95 -7.49 8.53
N ASN A 46 3.07 -7.13 7.58
CA ASN A 46 2.98 -5.83 6.91
C ASN A 46 4.28 -5.39 6.20
N HIS A 47 5.11 -6.33 5.78
CA HIS A 47 6.31 -6.08 4.98
C HIS A 47 5.97 -5.99 3.50
N SER A 48 5.33 -4.92 3.07
CA SER A 48 4.84 -4.73 1.70
C SER A 48 5.93 -4.89 0.63
N LYS A 49 7.17 -4.47 0.90
CA LYS A 49 8.32 -4.65 0.00
C LYS A 49 8.57 -6.12 -0.34
N ASP A 50 8.55 -6.99 0.66
CA ASP A 50 8.80 -8.42 0.49
C ASP A 50 7.60 -9.12 -0.17
N VAL A 51 6.38 -8.65 0.10
CA VAL A 51 5.18 -9.07 -0.63
C VAL A 51 5.34 -8.82 -2.13
N TYR A 52 5.67 -7.59 -2.53
CA TYR A 52 5.83 -7.24 -3.95
C TYR A 52 7.00 -7.97 -4.61
N ALA A 53 8.12 -8.13 -3.90
CA ALA A 53 9.27 -8.89 -4.41
C ALA A 53 8.92 -10.37 -4.66
N GLY A 54 8.21 -10.99 -3.72
CA GLY A 54 7.72 -12.36 -3.87
C GLY A 54 6.74 -12.52 -5.03
N ILE A 55 5.78 -11.59 -5.15
CA ILE A 55 4.82 -11.56 -6.26
C ILE A 55 5.54 -11.45 -7.61
N LYS A 56 6.52 -10.55 -7.73
CA LYS A 56 7.33 -10.39 -8.96
C LYS A 56 8.09 -11.67 -9.31
N ALA A 57 8.65 -12.36 -8.32
CA ALA A 57 9.35 -13.63 -8.54
C ALA A 57 8.41 -14.73 -9.08
N VAL A 58 7.16 -14.80 -8.62
CA VAL A 58 6.18 -15.77 -9.09
C VAL A 58 5.69 -15.47 -10.52
N TYR A 59 5.52 -14.19 -10.88
CA TYR A 59 5.15 -13.80 -12.26
C TYR A 59 6.27 -14.07 -13.26
N GLY A 60 7.51 -14.08 -12.81
CA GLY A 60 8.69 -14.21 -13.65
C GLY A 60 9.15 -12.88 -14.26
N PRO A 61 10.30 -12.88 -14.96
CA PRO A 61 10.80 -11.70 -15.63
C PRO A 61 9.84 -11.27 -16.75
N GLN A 62 9.56 -9.98 -16.79
CA GLN A 62 8.87 -9.39 -17.94
C GLN A 62 9.95 -8.98 -18.96
N SER A 63 9.80 -9.36 -20.20
CA SER A 63 10.66 -8.88 -21.29
C SER A 63 10.41 -7.37 -21.47
N SER A 64 11.39 -6.56 -21.14
CA SER A 64 11.42 -5.14 -21.44
C SER A 64 12.48 -4.91 -22.52
N GLY A 65 12.10 -4.85 -23.77
CA GLY A 65 12.94 -4.24 -24.78
C GLY A 65 12.90 -2.72 -24.67
N SER A 66 13.94 -2.03 -25.16
CA SER A 66 13.94 -0.58 -25.30
C SER A 66 12.74 -0.18 -26.16
N SER A 67 11.90 0.70 -25.62
CA SER A 67 10.79 1.27 -26.40
C SER A 67 11.24 2.57 -27.03
N PRO A 68 10.88 2.85 -28.30
CA PRO A 68 11.11 4.15 -28.91
C PRO A 68 10.58 5.28 -28.04
N VAL A 69 11.27 6.42 -28.00
CA VAL A 69 10.89 7.58 -27.20
C VAL A 69 10.71 8.81 -28.09
N LEU A 70 9.87 9.74 -27.64
CA LEU A 70 9.67 11.03 -28.32
C LEU A 70 10.89 11.94 -28.11
N ASN A 71 11.23 12.73 -29.12
CA ASN A 71 12.21 13.80 -28.99
C ASN A 71 11.78 14.83 -27.94
N GLN A 72 12.60 15.83 -27.68
CA GLN A 72 12.31 16.84 -26.64
C GLN A 72 11.03 17.64 -26.94
N GLU A 73 10.76 17.90 -28.20
CA GLU A 73 9.59 18.66 -28.67
C GLU A 73 8.30 17.82 -28.72
N GLY A 74 8.41 16.49 -28.59
CA GLY A 74 7.28 15.58 -28.68
C GLY A 74 6.76 15.35 -30.11
N THR A 75 7.51 15.77 -31.13
CA THR A 75 7.12 15.78 -32.57
C THR A 75 7.57 14.53 -33.32
N ALA A 76 8.72 13.94 -32.95
CA ALA A 76 9.31 12.80 -33.65
C ALA A 76 9.61 11.63 -32.70
N LEU A 77 9.48 10.40 -33.20
CA LEU A 77 9.78 9.17 -32.49
C LEU A 77 11.21 8.74 -32.81
N LEU A 78 12.05 8.67 -31.75
CA LEU A 78 13.44 8.20 -31.86
C LEU A 78 13.45 6.68 -31.75
N SER A 79 14.06 6.01 -32.72
CA SER A 79 14.18 4.55 -32.79
C SER A 79 15.61 4.05 -32.74
N ASP A 80 16.60 4.90 -33.09
CA ASP A 80 18.00 4.58 -32.97
C ASP A 80 18.42 4.52 -31.47
N LYS A 81 19.26 3.53 -31.12
CA LYS A 81 19.66 3.31 -29.75
C LYS A 81 20.46 4.48 -29.16
N LYS A 82 21.32 5.10 -29.95
CA LYS A 82 22.13 6.22 -29.52
C LYS A 82 21.26 7.43 -29.26
N ASP A 83 20.36 7.76 -30.17
CA ASP A 83 19.43 8.88 -30.01
C ASP A 83 18.49 8.70 -28.80
N ILE A 84 18.03 7.46 -28.56
CA ILE A 84 17.24 7.11 -27.39
C ILE A 84 18.06 7.33 -26.11
N LEU A 85 19.33 6.90 -26.07
CA LEU A 85 20.20 7.03 -24.93
C LEU A 85 20.51 8.50 -24.61
N ASP A 86 20.84 9.28 -25.65
CA ASP A 86 21.11 10.72 -25.55
C ASP A 86 19.87 11.48 -25.09
N ARG A 87 18.68 11.09 -25.60
CA ARG A 87 17.41 11.69 -25.17
C ARG A 87 17.13 11.42 -23.68
N TRP A 88 17.44 10.24 -23.18
CA TRP A 88 17.31 9.91 -21.77
C TRP A 88 18.33 10.64 -20.88
N ALA A 89 19.57 10.79 -21.36
CA ALA A 89 20.61 11.58 -20.68
C ALA A 89 20.17 13.05 -20.58
N GLN A 90 19.70 13.64 -21.67
CA GLN A 90 19.16 15.00 -21.72
C GLN A 90 17.96 15.18 -20.78
N HIS A 91 17.03 14.24 -20.77
CA HIS A 91 15.87 14.26 -19.86
C HIS A 91 16.30 14.22 -18.38
N SER A 92 17.28 13.36 -18.08
CA SER A 92 17.82 13.25 -16.72
C SER A 92 18.50 14.55 -16.29
N ASN A 93 19.35 15.08 -17.14
CA ASN A 93 20.10 16.32 -16.88
C ASN A 93 19.15 17.51 -16.60
N ASN A 94 18.11 17.65 -17.45
CA ASN A 94 17.12 18.72 -17.28
C ASN A 94 16.31 18.64 -15.97
N ILE A 95 16.15 17.44 -15.43
CA ILE A 95 15.40 17.25 -14.18
C ILE A 95 16.29 17.43 -12.96
N LEU A 96 17.48 16.80 -12.97
CA LEU A 96 18.36 16.70 -11.81
C LEU A 96 19.23 17.96 -11.62
N ASN A 97 19.27 18.86 -12.61
CA ASN A 97 19.98 20.14 -12.57
C ASN A 97 19.04 21.34 -12.66
N ARG A 98 17.75 21.16 -12.39
CA ARG A 98 16.79 22.26 -12.32
C ARG A 98 17.10 23.12 -11.09
N PRO A 99 17.33 24.44 -11.24
CA PRO A 99 17.58 25.32 -10.10
C PRO A 99 16.46 25.22 -9.06
N SER A 100 16.83 25.06 -7.81
CA SER A 100 15.92 25.04 -6.65
C SER A 100 16.61 25.69 -5.47
N SER A 101 15.94 26.59 -4.77
CA SER A 101 16.43 27.26 -3.56
C SER A 101 15.36 27.20 -2.48
N ILE A 102 15.79 27.26 -1.23
CA ILE A 102 14.91 27.47 -0.08
C ILE A 102 15.21 28.85 0.46
N SER A 103 14.18 29.66 0.79
CA SER A 103 14.41 31.01 1.34
C SER A 103 15.05 30.93 2.72
N ASP A 104 15.97 31.81 3.01
CA ASP A 104 16.63 31.86 4.31
C ASP A 104 15.65 32.23 5.43
N GLU A 105 14.69 33.10 5.16
CA GLU A 105 13.62 33.47 6.10
C GLU A 105 12.77 32.23 6.50
N ALA A 106 12.45 31.38 5.53
CA ALA A 106 11.71 30.16 5.80
C ALA A 106 12.50 29.17 6.66
N ILE A 107 13.83 29.11 6.50
CA ILE A 107 14.70 28.28 7.34
C ILE A 107 14.85 28.90 8.74
N GLU A 108 14.99 30.23 8.84
CA GLU A 108 15.14 30.92 10.12
C GLU A 108 13.90 30.79 11.00
N SER A 109 12.72 30.74 10.40
CA SER A 109 11.45 30.54 11.12
C SER A 109 11.35 29.16 11.80
N LEU A 110 12.20 28.19 11.42
CA LEU A 110 12.17 26.86 12.01
C LEU A 110 12.78 26.88 13.42
N PRO A 111 12.19 26.14 14.38
CA PRO A 111 12.73 26.06 15.73
C PRO A 111 14.10 25.37 15.71
N GLN A 112 15.05 25.93 16.47
CA GLN A 112 16.35 25.31 16.68
C GLN A 112 16.22 24.15 17.68
N VAL A 113 16.67 22.98 17.28
CA VAL A 113 16.78 21.79 18.13
C VAL A 113 18.20 21.69 18.67
N ASP A 114 18.36 21.19 19.91
CA ASP A 114 19.67 20.97 20.51
C ASP A 114 20.53 20.03 19.67
N MET A 115 21.81 20.37 19.56
CA MET A 115 22.78 19.61 18.76
C MET A 115 23.03 18.23 19.37
N ASN A 116 22.85 17.19 18.59
CA ASN A 116 23.08 15.80 19.05
C ASN A 116 24.49 15.33 18.72
N HIS A 117 25.45 15.64 19.59
CA HIS A 117 26.84 15.22 19.42
C HIS A 117 27.07 13.70 19.46
N SER A 118 26.07 12.91 19.90
CA SER A 118 26.19 11.44 19.88
C SER A 118 26.21 10.85 18.45
N LEU A 119 25.88 11.66 17.43
CA LEU A 119 26.02 11.27 16.02
C LEU A 119 27.48 11.31 15.55
N ASP A 120 28.34 12.07 16.21
CA ASP A 120 29.72 12.37 15.79
C ASP A 120 30.76 11.40 16.35
N HIS A 121 30.54 10.10 16.15
CA HIS A 121 31.54 9.08 16.48
C HIS A 121 31.96 8.26 15.25
N PRO A 122 33.20 7.72 15.20
CA PRO A 122 33.64 6.86 14.10
C PRO A 122 32.74 5.63 13.94
N PRO A 123 32.64 5.05 12.72
CA PRO A 123 31.94 3.80 12.48
C PRO A 123 32.48 2.64 13.33
N THR A 124 31.59 1.89 13.94
CA THR A 124 31.92 0.70 14.72
C THR A 124 31.72 -0.58 13.92
N THR A 125 32.50 -1.64 14.25
CA THR A 125 32.37 -2.97 13.63
C THR A 125 30.93 -3.51 13.72
N LYS A 126 30.24 -3.28 14.85
CA LYS A 126 28.85 -3.71 15.05
C LYS A 126 27.86 -3.01 14.09
N GLU A 127 28.07 -1.73 13.81
CA GLU A 127 27.25 -0.97 12.85
C GLU A 127 27.49 -1.47 11.42
N VAL A 128 28.74 -1.75 11.05
CA VAL A 128 29.08 -2.32 9.75
C VAL A 128 28.45 -3.70 9.56
N GLU A 129 28.55 -4.59 10.56
CA GLU A 129 27.85 -5.88 10.54
C GLU A 129 26.32 -5.73 10.37
N LYS A 130 25.71 -4.79 11.10
CA LYS A 130 24.27 -4.49 11.00
C LYS A 130 23.92 -4.01 9.59
N ALA A 131 24.77 -3.16 8.98
CA ALA A 131 24.57 -2.68 7.62
C ALA A 131 24.67 -3.82 6.58
N ILE A 132 25.67 -4.72 6.71
CA ILE A 132 25.83 -5.90 5.84
C ILE A 132 24.61 -6.85 5.99
N LYS A 133 24.18 -7.14 7.21
CA LYS A 133 22.99 -7.99 7.47
C LYS A 133 21.72 -7.42 6.83
N ALA A 134 21.59 -6.09 6.79
CA ALA A 134 20.45 -5.38 6.21
C ALA A 134 20.44 -5.34 4.66
N LEU A 135 21.53 -5.70 3.98
CA LEU A 135 21.59 -5.75 2.52
C LEU A 135 20.56 -6.75 1.97
N SER A 136 19.91 -6.38 0.88
CA SER A 136 18.99 -7.26 0.15
C SER A 136 19.73 -7.94 -1.00
N VAL A 137 19.69 -9.26 -1.08
CA VAL A 137 20.24 -10.06 -2.18
C VAL A 137 19.42 -9.93 -3.47
N GLY A 138 20.00 -10.25 -4.62
CA GLY A 138 19.32 -10.19 -5.92
C GLY A 138 18.98 -8.76 -6.37
N LYS A 139 19.77 -7.77 -5.96
CA LYS A 139 19.67 -6.38 -6.41
C LYS A 139 20.79 -6.04 -7.37
N ALA A 140 20.50 -5.19 -8.36
CA ALA A 140 21.49 -4.68 -9.27
C ALA A 140 22.59 -3.91 -8.49
N PRO A 141 23.89 -4.19 -8.77
CA PRO A 141 25.02 -3.43 -8.22
C PRO A 141 25.09 -2.02 -8.84
N GLY A 142 26.05 -1.22 -8.41
CA GLY A 142 26.47 0.01 -9.07
C GLY A 142 27.36 -0.26 -10.28
N ALA A 143 28.07 0.78 -10.73
CA ALA A 143 29.03 0.69 -11.84
C ALA A 143 30.22 -0.26 -11.54
N ASP A 144 30.51 -0.48 -10.25
CA ASP A 144 31.53 -1.42 -9.74
C ASP A 144 31.17 -2.90 -10.00
N ALA A 145 29.95 -3.19 -10.42
CA ALA A 145 29.42 -4.52 -10.68
C ALA A 145 29.51 -5.51 -9.48
N ILE A 146 29.81 -5.03 -8.24
CA ILE A 146 29.94 -5.88 -7.05
C ILE A 146 28.57 -6.09 -6.39
N PRO A 147 27.99 -7.30 -6.42
CA PRO A 147 26.68 -7.55 -5.85
C PRO A 147 26.71 -7.69 -4.31
N ALA A 148 25.56 -7.49 -3.67
CA ALA A 148 25.42 -7.57 -2.21
C ALA A 148 25.79 -8.94 -1.63
N GLU A 149 25.70 -10.00 -2.42
CA GLU A 149 26.04 -11.39 -2.05
C GLU A 149 27.50 -11.53 -1.68
N VAL A 150 28.41 -10.83 -2.37
CA VAL A 150 29.87 -10.82 -2.08
C VAL A 150 30.10 -10.29 -0.67
N PHE A 151 29.51 -9.15 -0.33
CA PHE A 151 29.65 -8.56 1.00
C PHE A 151 29.06 -9.45 2.10
N LYS A 152 27.97 -10.13 1.82
CA LYS A 152 27.35 -11.07 2.79
C LYS A 152 28.16 -12.34 3.01
N ALA A 153 28.92 -12.79 2.02
CA ALA A 153 29.76 -13.97 2.09
C ALA A 153 31.17 -13.69 2.65
N GLY A 154 31.56 -12.42 2.74
CA GLY A 154 32.96 -12.01 3.00
C GLY A 154 33.49 -12.26 4.42
N GLY A 155 32.64 -12.64 5.38
CA GLY A 155 33.07 -13.03 6.73
C GLY A 155 33.69 -11.89 7.56
N PRO A 156 34.29 -12.24 8.74
CA PRO A 156 34.84 -11.25 9.68
C PRO A 156 36.00 -10.41 9.12
N GLY A 157 36.83 -10.98 8.28
CA GLY A 157 37.97 -10.27 7.65
C GLY A 157 37.51 -9.10 6.77
N LEU A 158 36.44 -9.30 5.96
CA LEU A 158 35.86 -8.23 5.16
C LEU A 158 35.21 -7.16 6.06
N VAL A 159 34.55 -7.56 7.13
CA VAL A 159 33.93 -6.63 8.11
C VAL A 159 34.98 -5.71 8.71
N SER A 160 36.15 -6.26 9.12
CA SER A 160 37.28 -5.48 9.64
C SER A 160 37.77 -4.45 8.63
N LYS A 161 38.04 -4.88 7.39
CA LYS A 161 38.53 -3.99 6.32
C LYS A 161 37.52 -2.90 5.93
N LEU A 162 36.26 -3.24 5.89
CA LEU A 162 35.19 -2.22 5.68
C LEU A 162 35.08 -1.24 6.85
N THR A 163 35.31 -1.70 8.09
CA THR A 163 35.33 -0.81 9.25
C THR A 163 36.50 0.16 9.20
N GLU A 164 37.69 -0.31 8.83
CA GLU A 164 38.90 0.51 8.61
C GLU A 164 38.62 1.57 7.50
N LEU A 165 38.09 1.14 6.35
CA LEU A 165 37.74 2.02 5.23
C LEU A 165 36.72 3.09 5.65
N PHE A 166 35.64 2.71 6.30
CA PHE A 166 34.59 3.66 6.72
C PHE A 166 35.09 4.59 7.81
N SER A 167 36.00 4.16 8.68
CA SER A 167 36.65 5.02 9.67
C SER A 167 37.56 6.03 9.01
N SER A 168 38.29 5.65 7.95
CA SER A 168 39.13 6.56 7.15
C SER A 168 38.28 7.60 6.42
N VAL A 169 37.15 7.19 5.82
CA VAL A 169 36.17 8.10 5.19
C VAL A 169 35.59 9.06 6.22
N TRP A 170 35.29 8.58 7.43
CA TRP A 170 34.79 9.41 8.54
C TRP A 170 35.82 10.42 9.01
N ALA A 171 37.07 10.02 9.12
CA ALA A 171 38.16 10.92 9.51
C ALA A 171 38.43 11.98 8.45
N ALA A 172 38.40 11.62 7.17
CA ALA A 172 38.61 12.52 6.04
C ALA A 172 37.40 13.49 5.83
N GLY A 173 36.21 13.17 6.35
CA GLY A 173 34.99 13.94 6.11
C GLY A 173 34.52 13.95 4.66
N ALA A 174 35.07 13.06 3.81
CA ALA A 174 34.83 13.02 2.37
C ALA A 174 34.60 11.57 1.90
N VAL A 175 33.56 11.40 1.08
CA VAL A 175 33.16 10.09 0.52
C VAL A 175 33.90 9.89 -0.82
N PRO A 176 34.46 8.68 -1.09
CA PRO A 176 35.07 8.36 -2.38
C PRO A 176 34.09 8.56 -3.56
N GLN A 177 34.65 8.93 -4.74
CA GLN A 177 33.84 9.23 -5.93
C GLN A 177 32.97 8.03 -6.34
N ASP A 178 33.48 6.81 -6.31
CA ASP A 178 32.73 5.58 -6.64
C ASP A 178 31.50 5.33 -5.73
N PHE A 179 31.47 5.92 -4.52
CA PHE A 179 30.32 5.82 -3.63
C PHE A 179 29.25 6.87 -3.95
N LYS A 180 29.62 7.95 -4.65
CA LYS A 180 28.73 9.05 -5.04
C LYS A 180 28.07 8.78 -6.37
N ASP A 181 28.79 8.27 -7.35
CA ASP A 181 28.36 8.15 -8.74
C ASP A 181 27.22 7.17 -8.92
N ALA A 182 26.37 7.44 -9.90
CA ALA A 182 25.16 6.66 -10.13
C ALA A 182 24.99 6.28 -11.59
N SER A 183 24.62 5.03 -11.84
CA SER A 183 24.03 4.62 -13.12
C SER A 183 22.50 4.67 -13.02
N ILE A 184 21.85 5.45 -13.88
CA ILE A 184 20.40 5.64 -13.86
C ILE A 184 19.74 4.66 -14.83
N VAL A 185 18.77 3.88 -14.34
CA VAL A 185 17.92 3.01 -15.15
C VAL A 185 16.48 3.49 -15.07
N TYR A 186 15.74 3.41 -16.18
CA TYR A 186 14.37 3.88 -16.24
C TYR A 186 13.36 2.75 -16.16
N ILE A 187 12.35 2.92 -15.31
CA ILE A 187 11.25 1.97 -15.13
C ILE A 187 9.94 2.66 -15.50
N TYR A 188 9.20 2.08 -16.45
CA TYR A 188 7.89 2.59 -16.86
C TYR A 188 6.88 2.53 -15.71
N LYS A 189 6.16 3.64 -15.47
CA LYS A 189 5.15 3.76 -14.39
C LYS A 189 3.86 2.97 -14.66
N ASN A 190 3.75 2.29 -15.81
CA ASN A 190 2.54 1.61 -16.29
C ASN A 190 1.32 2.55 -16.39
N LYS A 191 1.54 3.84 -16.64
CA LYS A 191 0.53 4.88 -16.78
C LYS A 191 0.97 5.87 -17.86
N GLY A 192 0.05 6.28 -18.72
CA GLY A 192 0.32 7.24 -19.81
C GLY A 192 1.01 6.62 -21.03
N ASN A 193 1.45 7.46 -21.95
CA ASN A 193 2.11 7.03 -23.20
C ASN A 193 3.53 6.51 -22.90
N ARG A 194 3.85 5.31 -23.38
CA ARG A 194 5.16 4.69 -23.22
C ARG A 194 6.30 5.46 -23.91
N ASN A 195 5.98 6.24 -24.92
CA ASN A 195 6.99 6.98 -25.68
C ASN A 195 7.41 8.30 -24.99
N SER A 196 6.71 8.70 -23.92
CA SER A 196 7.07 9.90 -23.15
C SER A 196 7.98 9.54 -21.97
N CYS A 197 9.14 10.19 -21.88
CA CYS A 197 10.09 10.05 -20.79
C CYS A 197 9.48 10.38 -19.40
N ASP A 198 8.52 11.29 -19.33
CA ASP A 198 7.85 11.68 -18.06
C ASP A 198 7.06 10.54 -17.41
N ASN A 199 6.67 9.52 -18.18
CA ASN A 199 5.94 8.37 -17.69
C ASN A 199 6.84 7.27 -17.14
N TYR A 200 8.13 7.57 -16.95
CA TYR A 200 9.11 6.68 -16.35
C TYR A 200 9.63 7.25 -15.04
N ARG A 201 10.20 6.37 -14.23
CA ARG A 201 10.91 6.71 -13.00
C ARG A 201 12.37 6.33 -13.15
N GLY A 202 13.28 7.29 -12.99
CA GLY A 202 14.71 7.04 -12.91
C GLY A 202 15.06 6.40 -11.56
N ILE A 203 15.85 5.36 -11.58
CA ILE A 203 16.37 4.69 -10.37
C ILE A 203 17.88 4.72 -10.45
N SER A 204 18.52 5.35 -9.47
CA SER A 204 19.98 5.40 -9.33
C SER A 204 20.51 4.08 -8.78
N LEU A 205 21.34 3.39 -9.54
CA LEU A 205 22.12 2.25 -9.10
C LEU A 205 23.44 2.78 -8.54
N LEU A 206 23.71 2.50 -7.27
CA LEU A 206 24.86 2.99 -6.52
C LEU A 206 25.72 1.81 -6.07
N SER A 207 27.00 2.04 -5.82
CA SER A 207 27.91 1.08 -5.18
C SER A 207 27.30 0.47 -3.91
N ILE A 208 27.45 -0.82 -3.73
CA ILE A 208 26.94 -1.52 -2.53
C ILE A 208 27.73 -1.10 -1.29
N ALA A 209 29.05 -0.87 -1.41
CA ALA A 209 29.88 -0.35 -0.33
C ALA A 209 29.39 1.05 0.12
N GLY A 210 29.13 1.95 -0.83
CA GLY A 210 28.52 3.26 -0.57
C GLY A 210 27.16 3.14 0.10
N LYS A 211 26.30 2.18 -0.32
CA LYS A 211 25.02 1.90 0.34
C LYS A 211 25.16 1.41 1.77
N MET A 212 26.22 0.67 2.11
CA MET A 212 26.48 0.22 3.49
C MET A 212 26.85 1.39 4.40
N LEU A 213 27.76 2.27 3.97
CA LEU A 213 28.11 3.49 4.70
C LEU A 213 26.88 4.40 4.87
N ALA A 214 26.13 4.65 3.78
CA ALA A 214 24.88 5.41 3.83
C ALA A 214 23.83 4.78 4.77
N ARG A 215 23.76 3.44 4.87
CA ARG A 215 22.89 2.73 5.81
C ARG A 215 23.31 2.92 7.27
N LEU A 216 24.61 2.95 7.53
CA LEU A 216 25.13 3.24 8.86
C LEU A 216 24.71 4.64 9.30
N LEU A 217 24.96 5.65 8.45
CA LEU A 217 24.54 7.03 8.72
C LEU A 217 23.03 7.12 8.88
N LEU A 218 22.26 6.47 8.02
CA LEU A 218 20.80 6.47 8.14
C LEU A 218 20.32 5.92 9.48
N ASN A 219 20.91 4.82 9.96
CA ASN A 219 20.49 4.24 11.23
C ASN A 219 20.67 5.23 12.39
N ARG A 220 21.81 5.93 12.44
CA ARG A 220 22.08 6.98 13.44
C ARG A 220 21.10 8.15 13.30
N LEU A 221 20.90 8.62 12.06
CA LEU A 221 20.01 9.73 11.77
C LEU A 221 18.56 9.42 12.17
N LEU A 222 18.08 8.20 11.93
CA LEU A 222 16.73 7.78 12.30
C LEU A 222 16.51 7.77 13.82
N ASP A 223 17.50 7.32 14.59
CA ASP A 223 17.41 7.32 16.06
C ASP A 223 17.31 8.76 16.61
N HIS A 224 17.87 9.76 15.90
CA HIS A 224 17.77 11.17 16.26
C HIS A 224 16.49 11.84 15.73
N ILE A 225 16.13 11.58 14.46
CA ILE A 225 15.11 12.38 13.77
C ILE A 225 13.68 11.87 14.01
N ASP A 226 13.47 10.60 14.41
CA ASP A 226 12.12 9.99 14.44
C ASP A 226 11.16 10.73 15.38
N TYR A 227 11.64 11.30 16.48
CA TYR A 227 10.79 12.09 17.41
C TYR A 227 10.55 13.54 16.94
N LEU A 228 11.35 14.05 16.00
CA LEU A 228 11.20 15.39 15.44
C LEU A 228 10.21 15.45 14.27
N LEU A 229 10.02 14.31 13.60
CA LEU A 229 9.05 14.20 12.52
C LEU A 229 7.62 14.17 13.06
N PRO A 230 6.66 14.85 12.40
CA PRO A 230 5.27 14.82 12.84
C PRO A 230 4.71 13.41 12.83
N GLU A 231 3.77 13.10 13.73
CA GLU A 231 3.14 11.77 13.79
C GLU A 231 2.36 11.45 12.52
N SER A 232 1.86 12.47 11.84
CA SER A 232 1.18 12.35 10.54
C SER A 232 2.07 11.82 9.42
N GLN A 233 3.41 11.96 9.49
CA GLN A 233 4.33 11.39 8.51
C GLN A 233 4.61 9.92 8.83
N CYS A 234 4.01 9.02 8.06
CA CYS A 234 4.18 7.57 8.19
C CYS A 234 5.13 6.95 7.15
N GLY A 235 5.48 7.70 6.11
CA GLY A 235 6.39 7.21 5.06
C GLY A 235 7.80 6.98 5.57
N PHE A 236 8.40 5.82 5.22
CA PHE A 236 9.78 5.44 5.52
C PHE A 236 10.17 5.39 7.00
N ARG A 237 9.19 5.37 7.92
CA ARG A 237 9.41 5.26 9.37
C ARG A 237 9.13 3.84 9.85
N ALA A 238 9.93 3.37 10.81
CA ALA A 238 9.77 2.05 11.40
C ALA A 238 8.45 1.92 12.16
N GLY A 239 7.79 0.76 12.05
CA GLY A 239 6.53 0.51 12.76
C GLY A 239 5.33 1.30 12.25
N ARG A 240 5.44 1.97 11.09
CA ARG A 240 4.36 2.69 10.42
C ARG A 240 4.13 2.14 9.01
N GLY A 241 2.90 2.26 8.51
CA GLY A 241 2.55 1.71 7.20
C GLY A 241 1.39 2.43 6.53
N THR A 242 1.13 2.06 5.28
CA THR A 242 0.00 2.62 4.51
C THR A 242 -1.35 2.38 5.18
N ALA A 243 -1.51 1.25 5.89
CA ALA A 243 -2.73 0.95 6.64
C ALA A 243 -3.03 1.98 7.72
N ASP A 244 -2.00 2.58 8.36
CA ASP A 244 -2.16 3.62 9.38
C ASP A 244 -2.87 4.84 8.79
N MET A 245 -2.39 5.32 7.65
CA MET A 245 -2.94 6.52 6.98
C MET A 245 -4.28 6.26 6.30
N VAL A 246 -4.46 5.10 5.66
CA VAL A 246 -5.77 4.69 5.11
C VAL A 246 -6.81 4.58 6.23
N PHE A 247 -6.44 4.02 7.36
CA PHE A 247 -7.33 3.94 8.53
C PHE A 247 -7.66 5.33 9.06
N ALA A 248 -6.65 6.20 9.23
CA ALA A 248 -6.83 7.58 9.67
C ALA A 248 -7.81 8.35 8.77
N ALA A 249 -7.61 8.32 7.46
CA ALA A 249 -8.48 8.99 6.49
C ALA A 249 -9.93 8.47 6.57
N ARG A 250 -10.13 7.14 6.68
CA ARG A 250 -11.47 6.56 6.82
C ARG A 250 -12.12 6.93 8.15
N GLN A 251 -11.35 7.01 9.24
CA GLN A 251 -11.88 7.43 10.54
C GLN A 251 -12.29 8.91 10.54
N VAL A 252 -11.50 9.80 9.91
CA VAL A 252 -11.90 11.20 9.72
C VAL A 252 -13.24 11.28 8.97
N GLN A 253 -13.35 10.62 7.80
CA GLN A 253 -14.59 10.59 7.03
C GLN A 253 -15.79 10.06 7.84
N GLU A 254 -15.59 8.97 8.60
CA GLU A 254 -16.63 8.36 9.42
C GLU A 254 -17.12 9.30 10.52
N LYS A 255 -16.20 10.01 11.21
CA LYS A 255 -16.54 10.96 12.28
C LYS A 255 -17.39 12.12 11.80
N PHE A 256 -17.05 12.71 10.66
CA PHE A 256 -17.83 13.77 10.06
C PHE A 256 -19.24 13.29 9.63
N GLN A 257 -19.31 12.08 9.06
CA GLN A 257 -20.58 11.46 8.71
C GLN A 257 -21.47 11.20 9.94
N GLU A 258 -20.88 10.77 11.08
CA GLU A 258 -21.61 10.54 12.33
C GLU A 258 -22.29 11.79 12.88
N GLN A 259 -21.64 12.93 12.70
CA GLN A 259 -22.13 14.22 13.19
C GLN A 259 -22.91 15.02 12.14
N ASN A 260 -23.20 14.44 10.97
CA ASN A 260 -23.84 15.11 9.84
C ASN A 260 -23.12 16.40 9.40
N ARG A 261 -21.80 16.40 9.42
CA ARG A 261 -20.94 17.52 8.99
C ARG A 261 -20.22 17.15 7.69
N GLU A 262 -19.81 18.17 6.98
CA GLU A 262 -18.96 18.04 5.79
C GLU A 262 -17.48 18.04 6.16
N VAL A 263 -16.67 17.43 5.30
CA VAL A 263 -15.20 17.51 5.38
C VAL A 263 -14.61 17.58 3.98
N PHE A 264 -13.58 18.38 3.87
CA PHE A 264 -12.77 18.55 2.66
C PHE A 264 -11.45 17.84 2.84
N THR A 265 -11.05 17.04 1.87
CA THR A 265 -9.74 16.40 1.81
C THR A 265 -9.09 16.71 0.48
N THR A 266 -7.96 17.41 0.49
CA THR A 266 -7.19 17.71 -0.72
C THR A 266 -5.97 16.80 -0.78
N PHE A 267 -5.88 15.99 -1.84
CA PHE A 267 -4.73 15.13 -2.11
C PHE A 267 -3.74 15.89 -2.98
N VAL A 268 -2.64 16.29 -2.37
CA VAL A 268 -1.61 17.13 -3.01
C VAL A 268 -0.54 16.27 -3.64
N ASP A 269 -0.29 16.47 -4.94
CA ASP A 269 0.82 15.85 -5.68
C ASP A 269 1.90 16.89 -5.94
N LEU A 270 3.14 16.58 -5.57
CA LEU A 270 4.29 17.45 -5.83
C LEU A 270 5.02 17.01 -7.11
N THR A 271 5.42 17.98 -7.92
CA THR A 271 6.12 17.69 -9.18
C THR A 271 7.56 17.26 -8.90
N LYS A 272 7.85 15.95 -9.12
CA LYS A 272 9.21 15.37 -8.97
C LYS A 272 9.87 15.74 -7.65
N ALA A 273 9.14 15.65 -6.54
CA ALA A 273 9.49 16.12 -5.21
C ALA A 273 10.93 15.75 -4.77
N PHE A 274 11.37 14.51 -5.01
CA PHE A 274 12.72 14.07 -4.65
C PHE A 274 13.83 14.68 -5.52
N ASP A 275 13.53 14.90 -6.79
CA ASP A 275 14.51 15.38 -7.77
C ASP A 275 14.71 16.91 -7.69
N THR A 276 13.77 17.64 -7.07
CA THR A 276 13.78 19.09 -6.96
C THR A 276 14.20 19.61 -5.58
N VAL A 277 14.60 18.75 -4.65
CA VAL A 277 15.07 19.18 -3.31
C VAL A 277 16.30 20.08 -3.43
N SER A 278 16.24 21.29 -2.88
CA SER A 278 17.41 22.18 -2.72
C SER A 278 18.37 21.58 -1.69
N ARG A 279 19.57 21.20 -2.14
CA ARG A 279 20.61 20.63 -1.26
C ARG A 279 21.11 21.64 -0.24
N SER A 280 21.40 22.86 -0.67
CA SER A 280 21.90 23.92 0.22
C SER A 280 20.93 24.23 1.35
N GLY A 281 19.64 24.36 1.04
CA GLY A 281 18.61 24.55 2.05
C GLY A 281 18.42 23.33 2.95
N LEU A 282 18.48 22.11 2.39
CA LEU A 282 18.37 20.88 3.18
C LEU A 282 19.47 20.80 4.27
N TRP A 283 20.72 21.17 3.94
CA TRP A 283 21.82 21.12 4.92
C TRP A 283 21.58 22.11 6.06
N LYS A 284 21.10 23.32 5.77
CA LYS A 284 20.71 24.30 6.79
C LYS A 284 19.57 23.77 7.69
N ILE A 285 18.56 23.11 7.11
CA ILE A 285 17.46 22.48 7.87
C ILE A 285 17.97 21.34 8.76
N MET A 286 18.93 20.53 8.30
CA MET A 286 19.54 19.49 9.13
C MET A 286 20.22 20.08 10.37
N THR A 287 20.95 21.21 10.23
CA THR A 287 21.55 21.93 11.36
C THR A 287 20.46 22.45 12.33
N LYS A 288 19.36 23.04 11.81
CA LYS A 288 18.19 23.43 12.63
C LYS A 288 17.59 22.28 13.41
N PHE A 289 17.62 21.05 12.84
CA PHE A 289 17.13 19.83 13.49
C PHE A 289 18.18 19.16 14.37
N GLY A 290 19.27 19.85 14.74
CA GLY A 290 20.26 19.40 15.72
C GLY A 290 21.23 18.33 15.19
N VAL A 291 21.40 18.23 13.86
CA VAL A 291 22.40 17.32 13.27
C VAL A 291 23.76 18.02 13.24
N PRO A 292 24.82 17.41 13.81
CA PRO A 292 26.16 18.03 13.89
C PRO A 292 26.80 18.26 12.52
N ASP A 293 27.66 19.26 12.44
CA ASP A 293 28.29 19.71 11.18
C ASP A 293 29.14 18.61 10.52
N LYS A 294 29.92 17.86 11.29
CA LYS A 294 30.74 16.76 10.78
C LYS A 294 29.88 15.64 10.16
N PHE A 295 28.79 15.29 10.83
CA PHE A 295 27.83 14.31 10.30
C PHE A 295 27.16 14.85 9.02
N SER A 296 26.69 16.09 9.06
CA SER A 296 26.08 16.78 7.92
C SER A 296 27.04 16.88 6.73
N ALA A 297 28.32 17.22 6.96
CA ALA A 297 29.34 17.27 5.93
C ALA A 297 29.52 15.92 5.22
N LEU A 298 29.51 14.81 5.96
CA LEU A 298 29.63 13.50 5.36
C LEU A 298 28.36 13.12 4.54
N VAL A 299 27.16 13.43 5.02
CA VAL A 299 25.91 13.24 4.25
C VAL A 299 25.94 14.09 2.99
N ARG A 300 26.37 15.33 3.09
CA ARG A 300 26.55 16.29 1.98
C ARG A 300 27.54 15.73 0.95
N SER A 301 28.67 15.18 1.39
CA SER A 301 29.69 14.60 0.52
C SER A 301 29.18 13.45 -0.37
N PHE A 302 28.11 12.74 -0.01
CA PHE A 302 27.44 11.77 -0.89
C PHE A 302 26.74 12.41 -2.09
N HIS A 303 26.45 13.71 -2.04
CA HIS A 303 25.64 14.40 -3.04
C HIS A 303 26.43 15.41 -3.87
N GLU A 304 27.49 16.01 -3.33
CA GLU A 304 28.30 17.00 -4.01
C GLU A 304 29.34 16.38 -4.94
N GLY A 305 29.48 16.95 -6.14
CA GLY A 305 30.41 16.48 -7.16
C GLY A 305 30.04 15.07 -7.70
N MET A 306 28.78 14.64 -7.56
CA MET A 306 28.36 13.36 -8.07
C MET A 306 28.15 13.40 -9.60
N GLN A 307 28.59 12.36 -10.26
CA GLN A 307 28.34 12.13 -11.68
C GLN A 307 27.24 11.07 -11.86
N ALA A 308 26.42 11.24 -12.89
CA ALA A 308 25.44 10.25 -13.27
C ALA A 308 25.53 9.92 -14.75
N SER A 309 25.26 8.66 -15.10
CA SER A 309 25.12 8.20 -16.49
C SER A 309 23.81 7.42 -16.62
N VAL A 310 23.23 7.41 -17.81
CA VAL A 310 22.04 6.59 -18.10
C VAL A 310 22.44 5.27 -18.70
N SER A 311 21.87 4.17 -18.21
CA SER A 311 22.12 2.83 -18.76
C SER A 311 20.83 2.24 -19.36
N ILE A 312 20.92 1.79 -20.62
CA ILE A 312 19.81 1.16 -21.37
C ILE A 312 20.36 -0.04 -22.14
N ASP A 313 19.82 -1.23 -21.89
CA ASP A 313 20.13 -2.49 -22.60
C ASP A 313 21.64 -2.79 -22.73
N GLY A 314 22.45 -2.33 -21.76
CA GLY A 314 23.91 -2.53 -21.70
C GLY A 314 24.75 -1.36 -22.20
N ASP A 315 24.15 -0.42 -22.92
CA ASP A 315 24.81 0.82 -23.36
C ASP A 315 24.71 1.89 -22.24
N VAL A 316 25.73 2.75 -22.16
CA VAL A 316 25.85 3.79 -21.13
C VAL A 316 26.09 5.14 -21.82
N SER A 317 25.35 6.18 -21.39
CA SER A 317 25.54 7.55 -21.88
C SER A 317 26.83 8.17 -21.37
N GLU A 318 27.19 9.31 -21.94
CA GLU A 318 28.15 10.21 -21.30
C GLU A 318 27.66 10.59 -19.88
N SER A 319 28.62 10.81 -18.98
CA SER A 319 28.34 11.23 -17.60
C SER A 319 28.01 12.72 -17.56
N PHE A 320 27.11 13.09 -16.67
CA PHE A 320 26.76 14.47 -16.37
C PHE A 320 26.72 14.70 -14.88
N GLU A 321 27.03 15.91 -14.46
CA GLU A 321 26.97 16.30 -13.05
C GLU A 321 25.51 16.37 -12.58
N VAL A 322 25.27 16.09 -11.29
CA VAL A 322 23.98 16.21 -10.63
C VAL A 322 24.07 17.18 -9.46
N THR A 323 23.45 18.35 -9.60
CA THR A 323 23.56 19.46 -8.64
C THR A 323 22.41 19.53 -7.64
N ASN A 324 21.22 19.04 -8.00
CA ASN A 324 20.02 19.12 -7.16
C ASN A 324 19.41 17.76 -6.83
N GLY A 325 18.43 17.79 -5.95
CA GLY A 325 17.67 16.61 -5.56
C GLY A 325 18.39 15.63 -4.64
N VAL A 326 17.60 14.71 -4.10
CA VAL A 326 18.08 13.55 -3.33
C VAL A 326 17.86 12.28 -4.15
N LYS A 327 18.90 11.45 -4.28
CA LYS A 327 18.98 10.32 -5.23
C LYS A 327 17.87 9.30 -5.04
N GLN A 328 16.97 9.14 -6.00
CA GLN A 328 16.00 8.03 -5.98
C GLN A 328 16.73 6.68 -6.13
N GLY A 329 16.85 5.93 -5.04
CA GLY A 329 17.62 4.68 -4.94
C GLY A 329 18.71 4.69 -3.87
N CYS A 330 19.07 5.85 -3.35
CA CYS A 330 19.88 5.98 -2.14
C CYS A 330 19.06 5.64 -0.89
N VAL A 331 19.71 5.07 0.12
CA VAL A 331 19.02 4.73 1.38
C VAL A 331 18.73 5.95 2.25
N LEU A 332 19.49 7.05 2.10
CA LEU A 332 19.30 8.31 2.83
C LEU A 332 18.14 9.16 2.28
N ALA A 333 17.94 9.16 0.97
CA ALA A 333 17.05 10.06 0.27
C ALA A 333 15.62 10.16 0.86
N PRO A 334 14.95 9.05 1.26
CA PRO A 334 13.63 9.14 1.85
C PRO A 334 13.58 9.92 3.16
N THR A 335 14.58 9.72 4.02
CA THR A 335 14.66 10.42 5.32
C THR A 335 15.05 11.89 5.14
N LEU A 336 15.98 12.18 4.25
CA LEU A 336 16.37 13.55 3.91
C LEU A 336 15.17 14.34 3.34
N PHE A 337 14.39 13.73 2.46
CA PHE A 337 13.14 14.31 1.98
C PHE A 337 12.16 14.56 3.14
N SER A 338 11.99 13.58 4.05
CA SER A 338 11.08 13.74 5.20
C SER A 338 11.51 14.86 6.14
N ILE A 339 12.80 15.08 6.32
CA ILE A 339 13.36 16.21 7.10
C ILE A 339 12.96 17.54 6.46
N MET A 340 13.27 17.72 5.18
CA MET A 340 12.93 18.93 4.42
C MET A 340 11.42 19.19 4.41
N PHE A 341 10.64 18.15 4.09
CA PHE A 341 9.18 18.23 4.01
C PHE A 341 8.54 18.55 5.38
N SER A 342 9.08 18.00 6.47
CA SER A 342 8.63 18.35 7.83
C SER A 342 8.97 19.79 8.20
N GLY A 343 10.13 20.30 7.78
CA GLY A 343 10.49 21.72 7.92
C GLY A 343 9.48 22.59 7.17
N MET A 344 9.19 22.28 5.91
CA MET A 344 8.19 23.00 5.11
C MET A 344 6.81 23.02 5.78
N LEU A 345 6.34 21.90 6.31
CA LEU A 345 5.04 21.84 6.98
C LEU A 345 5.01 22.62 8.30
N LYS A 346 6.11 22.66 9.05
CA LYS A 346 6.22 23.53 10.24
C LYS A 346 6.19 25.01 9.88
N ASN A 347 6.79 25.39 8.75
CA ASN A 347 6.71 26.76 8.23
C ASN A 347 5.30 27.10 7.73
N ALA A 348 4.66 26.17 6.97
CA ALA A 348 3.30 26.38 6.46
C ALA A 348 2.25 26.50 7.56
N PHE A 349 2.41 25.74 8.63
CA PHE A 349 1.40 25.55 9.67
C PHE A 349 2.02 25.70 11.06
N PRO A 350 2.34 26.90 11.48
CA PRO A 350 2.87 27.17 12.82
C PRO A 350 1.82 26.95 13.92
N ASP A 351 0.54 27.01 13.57
CA ASP A 351 -0.61 26.83 14.45
C ASP A 351 -1.55 25.71 13.94
N ASP A 352 -2.57 25.37 14.75
CA ASP A 352 -3.58 24.38 14.44
C ASP A 352 -4.95 24.98 14.06
N GLU A 353 -5.02 26.26 13.72
CA GLU A 353 -6.28 27.01 13.52
C GLU A 353 -7.23 26.39 12.51
N ASP A 354 -6.73 25.97 11.35
CA ASP A 354 -7.52 25.37 10.26
C ASP A 354 -7.66 23.83 10.37
N SER A 355 -7.16 23.23 11.45
CA SER A 355 -7.17 21.79 11.66
C SER A 355 -8.50 21.26 12.21
N ILE A 356 -8.66 19.96 12.22
CA ILE A 356 -9.83 19.25 12.77
C ILE A 356 -9.58 18.94 14.25
N PRO A 357 -10.28 19.60 15.21
CA PRO A 357 -10.11 19.32 16.62
C PRO A 357 -10.75 18.00 17.00
N ILE A 358 -10.01 17.16 17.72
CA ILE A 358 -10.45 15.86 18.22
C ILE A 358 -10.22 15.75 19.73
N LYS A 359 -11.05 14.93 20.40
CA LYS A 359 -10.87 14.55 21.81
C LYS A 359 -10.86 13.04 21.95
N TRP A 360 -9.92 12.51 22.74
CA TRP A 360 -9.82 11.06 22.96
C TRP A 360 -9.40 10.71 24.39
N ARG A 361 -9.60 9.43 24.73
CA ARG A 361 -9.18 8.85 25.99
C ARG A 361 -8.83 7.38 25.81
N THR A 362 -7.62 6.99 26.17
CA THR A 362 -7.06 5.64 25.97
C THR A 362 -6.91 4.83 27.25
N ASP A 363 -6.89 5.49 28.43
CA ASP A 363 -6.66 4.86 29.72
C ASP A 363 -7.77 3.88 30.14
N GLY A 364 -7.41 2.76 30.75
CA GLY A 364 -8.32 1.83 31.42
C GLY A 364 -9.37 1.12 30.55
N GLY A 365 -9.14 1.00 29.23
CA GLY A 365 -10.05 0.34 28.30
C GLY A 365 -11.32 1.14 28.01
N GLY A 366 -12.23 0.58 27.22
CA GLY A 366 -13.56 1.19 27.02
C GLY A 366 -13.76 1.89 25.70
N LEU A 367 -13.18 1.35 24.60
CA LEU A 367 -13.43 1.80 23.23
C LEU A 367 -14.93 2.03 22.92
N PHE A 368 -15.81 1.23 23.51
CA PHE A 368 -17.25 1.28 23.25
C PHE A 368 -18.02 2.17 24.22
N LYS A 369 -17.38 2.77 25.23
CA LYS A 369 -18.00 3.61 26.26
C LYS A 369 -17.74 5.09 25.99
N LEU A 370 -18.52 5.71 25.10
CA LEU A 370 -18.34 7.11 24.67
C LEU A 370 -18.57 8.13 25.81
N SER A 371 -19.39 7.80 26.82
CA SER A 371 -19.61 8.65 27.99
C SER A 371 -18.30 9.03 28.73
N ARG A 372 -17.24 8.25 28.56
CA ARG A 372 -15.90 8.56 29.11
C ARG A 372 -15.27 9.84 28.56
N LEU A 373 -15.66 10.24 27.33
CA LEU A 373 -15.19 11.46 26.69
C LEU A 373 -15.88 12.73 27.21
N SER A 374 -16.90 12.59 28.03
CA SER A 374 -17.55 13.71 28.74
C SER A 374 -16.91 14.00 30.09
N ALA A 375 -15.88 13.23 30.49
CA ALA A 375 -15.18 13.43 31.76
C ALA A 375 -14.35 14.72 31.74
N LYS A 376 -14.32 15.46 32.87
CA LYS A 376 -13.50 16.68 33.00
C LYS A 376 -11.99 16.42 33.08
N LYS A 377 -11.56 15.19 33.37
CA LYS A 377 -10.16 14.81 33.55
C LYS A 377 -9.81 13.62 32.65
N ARG A 378 -8.54 13.52 32.24
CA ARG A 378 -7.98 12.41 31.43
C ARG A 378 -8.53 12.33 30.00
N VAL A 379 -9.18 13.38 29.53
CA VAL A 379 -9.52 13.54 28.12
C VAL A 379 -8.43 14.37 27.47
N HIS A 380 -7.81 13.82 26.43
CA HIS A 380 -6.80 14.50 25.64
C HIS A 380 -7.47 15.21 24.48
N HIS A 381 -6.90 16.34 24.10
CA HIS A 381 -7.32 17.15 22.95
C HIS A 381 -6.15 17.22 21.97
N GLY A 382 -6.44 17.29 20.69
CA GLY A 382 -5.46 17.44 19.63
C GLY A 382 -6.12 17.73 18.30
N HIS A 383 -5.32 17.75 17.26
CA HIS A 383 -5.72 18.22 15.96
C HIS A 383 -5.30 17.24 14.86
N VAL A 384 -6.10 17.16 13.81
CA VAL A 384 -5.79 16.39 12.60
C VAL A 384 -5.94 17.31 11.40
N ARG A 385 -4.84 17.55 10.68
CA ARG A 385 -4.82 18.33 9.46
C ARG A 385 -4.29 17.51 8.30
N ASP A 386 -3.09 17.00 8.43
CA ASP A 386 -2.36 16.33 7.37
C ASP A 386 -2.21 14.83 7.64
N LEU A 387 -2.26 14.04 6.56
CA LEU A 387 -1.98 12.62 6.54
C LEU A 387 -0.92 12.38 5.45
N LEU A 388 0.28 11.98 5.88
CA LEU A 388 1.47 12.00 5.05
C LEU A 388 2.06 10.60 4.87
N PHE A 389 2.45 10.28 3.65
CA PHE A 389 3.24 9.09 3.38
C PHE A 389 4.31 9.41 2.33
N ALA A 390 5.49 9.77 2.77
CA ALA A 390 6.56 10.38 1.96
C ALA A 390 6.09 11.69 1.32
N ASP A 391 6.00 11.73 -0.02
CA ASP A 391 5.52 12.85 -0.83
C ASP A 391 3.99 12.88 -1.00
N ASP A 392 3.30 11.74 -0.76
CA ASP A 392 1.84 11.69 -0.78
C ASP A 392 1.28 12.46 0.44
N CYS A 393 0.63 13.58 0.20
CA CYS A 393 0.07 14.48 1.21
C CYS A 393 -1.45 14.57 1.04
N ALA A 394 -2.21 14.38 2.14
CA ALA A 394 -3.64 14.64 2.18
C ALA A 394 -3.93 15.66 3.29
N LEU A 395 -4.39 16.85 2.92
CA LEU A 395 -4.85 17.87 3.84
C LEU A 395 -6.33 17.70 4.13
N ASN A 396 -6.74 17.91 5.38
CA ASN A 396 -8.13 17.79 5.81
C ASN A 396 -8.57 19.09 6.49
N ALA A 397 -9.75 19.58 6.16
CA ALA A 397 -10.35 20.77 6.75
C ALA A 397 -11.87 20.61 6.95
N ARG A 398 -12.42 21.39 7.87
CA ARG A 398 -13.84 21.34 8.27
C ARG A 398 -14.77 22.24 7.46
N SER A 399 -14.22 23.13 6.63
CA SER A 399 -14.96 24.00 5.71
C SER A 399 -14.14 24.30 4.46
N GLU A 400 -14.81 24.85 3.43
CA GLU A 400 -14.17 25.25 2.17
C GLU A 400 -13.14 26.36 2.41
N GLU A 401 -13.49 27.36 3.22
CA GLU A 401 -12.60 28.49 3.54
C GLU A 401 -11.35 28.03 4.30
N ALA A 402 -11.50 27.10 5.26
CA ALA A 402 -10.36 26.53 5.99
C ALA A 402 -9.46 25.71 5.06
N MET A 403 -10.06 24.99 4.08
CA MET A 403 -9.27 24.28 3.07
C MET A 403 -8.55 25.25 2.14
N GLN A 404 -9.20 26.33 1.70
CA GLN A 404 -8.55 27.34 0.85
C GLN A 404 -7.37 27.98 1.59
N ARG A 405 -7.54 28.43 2.85
CA ARG A 405 -6.43 28.98 3.65
C ARG A 405 -5.29 27.97 3.84
N SER A 406 -5.61 26.70 4.08
CA SER A 406 -4.61 25.64 4.19
C SER A 406 -3.84 25.42 2.88
N MET A 407 -4.51 25.50 1.74
CA MET A 407 -3.88 25.39 0.42
C MET A 407 -3.02 26.60 0.09
N ASP A 408 -3.44 27.81 0.48
CA ASP A 408 -2.66 29.04 0.29
C ASP A 408 -1.38 29.02 1.14
N LYS A 409 -1.48 28.65 2.44
CA LYS A 409 -0.34 28.44 3.34
C LYS A 409 0.65 27.41 2.79
N LEU A 410 0.11 26.24 2.33
CA LEU A 410 0.94 25.17 1.74
C LEU A 410 1.60 25.64 0.43
N SER A 411 0.87 26.36 -0.44
CA SER A 411 1.41 26.86 -1.70
C SER A 411 2.56 27.84 -1.48
N ALA A 412 2.41 28.77 -0.54
CA ALA A 412 3.46 29.73 -0.17
C ALA A 412 4.69 29.00 0.41
N ALA A 413 4.48 28.01 1.29
CA ALA A 413 5.59 27.23 1.83
C ALA A 413 6.28 26.38 0.75
N CYS A 414 5.52 25.77 -0.18
CA CYS A 414 6.12 25.07 -1.32
C CYS A 414 7.02 25.98 -2.15
N GLU A 415 6.60 27.22 -2.42
CA GLU A 415 7.44 28.21 -3.12
C GLU A 415 8.70 28.55 -2.34
N ALA A 416 8.55 28.84 -1.04
CA ALA A 416 9.68 29.16 -0.17
C ALA A 416 10.69 28.00 -0.06
N PHE A 417 10.24 26.75 -0.21
CA PHE A 417 11.08 25.53 -0.18
C PHE A 417 11.46 24.99 -1.57
N GLY A 418 11.18 25.74 -2.64
CA GLY A 418 11.54 25.36 -4.00
C GLY A 418 10.78 24.14 -4.57
N LEU A 419 9.61 23.81 -3.98
CA LEU A 419 8.74 22.75 -4.44
C LEU A 419 7.59 23.29 -5.30
N THR A 420 7.04 22.45 -6.17
CA THR A 420 5.93 22.84 -7.05
C THR A 420 4.76 21.89 -6.90
N ILE A 421 3.58 22.41 -6.56
CA ILE A 421 2.33 21.67 -6.54
C ILE A 421 1.88 21.36 -7.97
N SER A 422 1.55 20.12 -8.25
CA SER A 422 1.01 19.70 -9.55
C SER A 422 -0.50 19.91 -9.59
N ILE A 423 -0.97 21.03 -10.11
CA ILE A 423 -2.40 21.38 -10.18
C ILE A 423 -3.21 20.30 -10.93
N LYS A 424 -2.65 19.73 -12.01
CA LYS A 424 -3.31 18.68 -12.82
C LYS A 424 -3.54 17.36 -12.09
N LYS A 425 -2.79 17.10 -11.00
CA LYS A 425 -2.86 15.84 -10.24
C LYS A 425 -3.33 16.02 -8.80
N THR A 426 -3.36 17.26 -8.33
CA THR A 426 -3.94 17.59 -7.03
C THR A 426 -5.45 17.61 -7.15
N GLU A 427 -6.12 16.80 -6.33
CA GLU A 427 -7.56 16.59 -6.41
C GLU A 427 -8.22 16.83 -5.05
N VAL A 428 -9.42 17.42 -5.07
CA VAL A 428 -10.24 17.71 -3.89
C VAL A 428 -11.34 16.68 -3.78
N LEU A 429 -11.42 15.99 -2.65
CA LEU A 429 -12.51 15.12 -2.27
C LEU A 429 -13.40 15.82 -1.25
N HIS A 430 -14.56 16.34 -1.68
CA HIS A 430 -15.56 16.89 -0.80
C HIS A 430 -16.53 15.81 -0.35
N GLN A 431 -16.63 15.62 0.96
CA GLN A 431 -17.68 14.80 1.59
C GLN A 431 -18.72 15.74 2.15
N PRO A 432 -19.91 15.87 1.51
CA PRO A 432 -20.98 16.74 1.99
C PRO A 432 -21.63 16.19 3.27
N ALA A 433 -22.25 17.08 4.01
CA ALA A 433 -23.12 16.67 5.09
C ALA A 433 -24.29 15.80 4.55
N PRO A 434 -24.69 14.74 5.25
CA PRO A 434 -25.77 13.88 4.79
C PRO A 434 -27.08 14.66 4.53
N LYS A 435 -27.72 14.40 3.38
CA LYS A 435 -28.97 15.04 2.92
C LYS A 435 -28.85 16.50 2.46
N THR A 436 -27.68 17.02 2.31
CA THR A 436 -27.45 18.30 1.62
C THR A 436 -27.22 18.05 0.13
N ASN A 437 -27.52 19.05 -0.68
CA ASN A 437 -27.18 19.08 -2.10
C ASN A 437 -26.16 20.20 -2.31
N PRO A 438 -24.87 19.95 -1.99
CA PRO A 438 -23.86 20.99 -1.97
C PRO A 438 -23.48 21.40 -3.39
N GLU A 439 -23.10 22.65 -3.55
CA GLU A 439 -22.35 23.10 -4.72
C GLU A 439 -20.96 22.47 -4.73
N LYS A 440 -20.35 22.42 -5.91
CA LYS A 440 -18.97 21.92 -6.02
C LYS A 440 -18.04 22.97 -5.40
N PRO A 441 -17.15 22.56 -4.48
CA PRO A 441 -16.19 23.48 -3.89
C PRO A 441 -15.21 24.03 -4.94
N THR A 442 -14.85 25.30 -4.77
CA THR A 442 -13.93 26.02 -5.65
C THR A 442 -12.61 26.29 -4.91
N ILE A 443 -11.81 25.26 -4.73
CA ILE A 443 -10.46 25.40 -4.14
C ILE A 443 -9.47 25.73 -5.22
N THR A 444 -8.64 26.74 -4.98
CA THR A 444 -7.66 27.25 -5.95
C THR A 444 -6.22 27.14 -5.44
N VAL A 445 -5.28 27.03 -6.37
CA VAL A 445 -3.85 27.18 -6.14
C VAL A 445 -3.32 28.13 -7.20
N LYS A 446 -2.73 29.26 -6.80
CA LYS A 446 -2.25 30.31 -7.72
C LYS A 446 -3.31 30.76 -8.73
N GLY A 447 -4.56 30.91 -8.28
CA GLY A 447 -5.69 31.33 -9.12
C GLY A 447 -6.22 30.25 -10.08
N GLN A 448 -5.69 29.02 -10.06
CA GLN A 448 -6.18 27.91 -10.86
C GLN A 448 -7.00 26.95 -9.99
N CYS A 449 -8.24 26.65 -10.44
CA CYS A 449 -9.14 25.74 -9.72
C CYS A 449 -8.62 24.30 -9.75
N LEU A 450 -8.67 23.64 -8.59
CA LEU A 450 -8.39 22.22 -8.46
C LEU A 450 -9.60 21.37 -8.90
N GLN A 451 -9.31 20.17 -9.38
CA GLN A 451 -10.35 19.22 -9.78
C GLN A 451 -11.02 18.60 -8.54
N THR A 452 -12.34 18.76 -8.44
CA THR A 452 -13.15 18.06 -7.43
C THR A 452 -13.56 16.68 -7.94
N VAL A 453 -13.33 15.64 -7.12
CA VAL A 453 -13.57 14.24 -7.46
C VAL A 453 -14.52 13.56 -6.47
N GLU A 454 -15.31 12.59 -6.93
CA GLU A 454 -16.17 11.77 -6.07
C GLU A 454 -15.43 10.63 -5.36
N SER A 455 -14.26 10.26 -5.84
CA SER A 455 -13.43 9.21 -5.25
C SER A 455 -11.98 9.37 -5.64
N PHE A 456 -11.08 9.12 -4.71
CA PHE A 456 -9.64 9.18 -4.88
C PHE A 456 -8.97 7.90 -4.40
N THR A 457 -7.89 7.49 -5.06
CA THR A 457 -7.10 6.32 -4.62
C THR A 457 -5.91 6.78 -3.78
N TYR A 458 -6.09 6.81 -2.46
CA TYR A 458 -5.05 7.16 -1.50
C TYR A 458 -4.31 5.90 -1.03
N LEU A 459 -2.99 5.86 -1.17
CA LEU A 459 -2.11 4.74 -0.80
C LEU A 459 -2.64 3.37 -1.27
N GLY A 460 -3.20 3.35 -2.46
CA GLY A 460 -3.75 2.14 -3.07
C GLY A 460 -5.15 1.73 -2.61
N SER A 461 -5.77 2.43 -1.65
CA SER A 461 -7.17 2.23 -1.22
C SER A 461 -8.06 3.36 -1.70
N THR A 462 -9.25 3.05 -2.19
CA THR A 462 -10.19 4.04 -2.72
C THR A 462 -11.03 4.65 -1.60
N LEU A 463 -10.97 5.98 -1.46
CA LEU A 463 -11.85 6.79 -0.61
C LEU A 463 -12.95 7.38 -1.49
N SER A 464 -14.16 7.51 -0.95
CA SER A 464 -15.32 8.04 -1.69
C SER A 464 -16.02 9.14 -0.87
N SER A 465 -16.56 10.16 -1.55
CA SER A 465 -17.28 11.27 -0.93
C SER A 465 -18.52 10.82 -0.14
N ASN A 466 -19.13 9.70 -0.50
CA ASN A 466 -20.29 9.13 0.19
C ASN A 466 -19.92 8.20 1.37
N VAL A 467 -18.64 8.06 1.68
CA VAL A 467 -18.08 7.21 2.78
C VAL A 467 -18.40 5.71 2.63
N VAL A 468 -18.92 5.28 1.49
CA VAL A 468 -19.25 3.87 1.24
C VAL A 468 -18.10 3.18 0.52
N ILE A 469 -17.83 1.92 0.88
CA ILE A 469 -16.70 1.14 0.32
C ILE A 469 -17.03 0.40 -1.00
N ASP A 470 -18.14 0.72 -1.67
CA ASP A 470 -18.56 0.02 -2.89
C ASP A 470 -17.49 0.13 -4.00
N LYS A 471 -17.03 1.36 -4.30
CA LYS A 471 -15.95 1.61 -5.28
C LYS A 471 -14.62 0.93 -4.89
N GLU A 472 -14.31 0.85 -3.60
CA GLU A 472 -13.13 0.10 -3.12
C GLU A 472 -13.30 -1.41 -3.36
N VAL A 473 -14.45 -2.00 -3.04
CA VAL A 473 -14.73 -3.43 -3.26
C VAL A 473 -14.64 -3.78 -4.75
N GLU A 474 -15.19 -2.94 -5.62
CA GLU A 474 -15.09 -3.10 -7.09
C GLU A 474 -13.63 -3.06 -7.56
N SER A 475 -12.87 -2.06 -7.10
CA SER A 475 -11.43 -1.94 -7.42
C SER A 475 -10.64 -3.17 -6.95
N ARG A 476 -10.94 -3.70 -5.75
CA ARG A 476 -10.28 -4.90 -5.23
C ARG A 476 -10.59 -6.13 -6.06
N ILE A 477 -11.85 -6.33 -6.43
CA ILE A 477 -12.28 -7.43 -7.29
C ILE A 477 -11.59 -7.35 -8.66
N ALA A 478 -11.51 -6.16 -9.26
CA ALA A 478 -10.82 -5.97 -10.53
C ALA A 478 -9.31 -6.32 -10.42
N LYS A 479 -8.63 -5.83 -9.37
CA LYS A 479 -7.20 -6.14 -9.12
C LYS A 479 -6.97 -7.63 -8.85
N ALA A 480 -7.82 -8.25 -8.03
CA ALA A 480 -7.75 -9.68 -7.74
C ALA A 480 -8.06 -10.55 -8.98
N SER A 481 -9.01 -10.13 -9.81
CA SER A 481 -9.33 -10.79 -11.07
C SER A 481 -8.15 -10.73 -12.06
N ALA A 482 -7.51 -9.57 -12.19
CA ALA A 482 -6.31 -9.41 -12.99
C ALA A 482 -5.15 -10.29 -12.47
N ALA A 483 -4.95 -10.35 -11.14
CA ALA A 483 -3.95 -11.22 -10.53
C ALA A 483 -4.25 -12.70 -10.80
N PHE A 484 -5.51 -13.14 -10.68
CA PHE A 484 -5.93 -14.49 -10.99
C PHE A 484 -5.71 -14.82 -12.46
N GLY A 485 -6.08 -13.91 -13.38
CA GLY A 485 -5.90 -14.10 -14.82
C GLY A 485 -4.43 -14.26 -15.23
N ARG A 486 -3.51 -13.46 -14.68
CA ARG A 486 -2.08 -13.57 -14.97
C ARG A 486 -1.46 -14.92 -14.60
N LEU A 487 -2.01 -15.59 -13.62
CA LEU A 487 -1.52 -16.89 -13.13
C LEU A 487 -2.15 -18.08 -13.85
N ARG A 488 -3.05 -17.87 -14.81
CA ARG A 488 -3.81 -18.92 -15.48
C ARG A 488 -2.89 -19.99 -16.05
N ASN A 489 -2.04 -19.64 -16.99
CA ASN A 489 -1.19 -20.57 -17.71
C ASN A 489 0.02 -21.05 -16.88
N SER A 490 0.55 -20.17 -16.01
CA SER A 490 1.75 -20.47 -15.23
C SER A 490 1.48 -21.32 -13.98
N VAL A 491 0.25 -21.23 -13.43
CA VAL A 491 -0.10 -21.88 -12.15
C VAL A 491 -1.38 -22.72 -12.27
N TRP A 492 -2.54 -22.10 -12.66
CA TRP A 492 -3.83 -22.78 -12.50
C TRP A 492 -4.02 -23.96 -13.46
N GLU A 493 -3.69 -23.79 -14.73
CA GLU A 493 -3.83 -24.81 -15.77
C GLU A 493 -2.57 -25.70 -15.90
N ARG A 494 -1.49 -25.35 -15.18
CA ARG A 494 -0.24 -26.09 -15.28
C ARG A 494 -0.38 -27.50 -14.68
N LYS A 495 -0.05 -28.50 -15.48
CA LYS A 495 0.13 -29.88 -15.02
C LYS A 495 1.42 -29.98 -14.19
N GLY A 496 1.48 -30.86 -13.18
CA GLY A 496 2.64 -31.05 -12.30
C GLY A 496 2.69 -30.15 -11.07
N LEU A 497 1.71 -29.25 -10.88
CA LEU A 497 1.53 -28.51 -9.62
C LEU A 497 0.42 -29.14 -8.79
N THR A 498 0.71 -29.35 -7.49
CA THR A 498 -0.27 -29.89 -6.55
C THR A 498 -1.37 -28.87 -6.25
N LEU A 499 -2.58 -29.34 -5.94
CA LEU A 499 -3.68 -28.47 -5.50
C LEU A 499 -3.28 -27.64 -4.28
N LYS A 500 -2.53 -28.23 -3.34
CA LYS A 500 -2.03 -27.55 -2.14
C LYS A 500 -1.18 -26.33 -2.50
N THR A 501 -0.27 -26.46 -3.46
CA THR A 501 0.56 -25.36 -3.95
C THR A 501 -0.27 -24.29 -4.66
N LYS A 502 -1.22 -24.69 -5.53
CA LYS A 502 -2.14 -23.74 -6.18
C LYS A 502 -2.94 -22.93 -5.16
N ILE A 503 -3.45 -23.55 -4.10
CA ILE A 503 -4.17 -22.89 -3.01
C ILE A 503 -3.25 -21.88 -2.26
N LYS A 504 -2.01 -22.26 -1.95
CA LYS A 504 -1.05 -21.35 -1.31
C LYS A 504 -0.78 -20.12 -2.18
N VAL A 505 -0.53 -20.31 -3.48
CA VAL A 505 -0.34 -19.19 -4.43
C VAL A 505 -1.60 -18.33 -4.51
N TYR A 506 -2.79 -18.92 -4.53
CA TYR A 506 -4.05 -18.19 -4.51
C TYR A 506 -4.17 -17.30 -3.25
N GLN A 507 -3.87 -17.82 -2.07
CA GLN A 507 -3.89 -17.07 -0.82
C GLN A 507 -2.92 -15.91 -0.87
N ALA A 508 -1.67 -16.17 -1.27
CA ALA A 508 -0.59 -15.18 -1.23
C ALA A 508 -0.76 -14.06 -2.26
N MET A 509 -1.36 -14.31 -3.43
CA MET A 509 -1.38 -13.37 -4.53
C MET A 509 -2.76 -12.78 -4.84
N VAL A 510 -3.78 -13.63 -4.87
CA VAL A 510 -5.13 -13.20 -5.26
C VAL A 510 -5.91 -12.72 -4.04
N LEU A 511 -5.87 -13.48 -2.95
CA LEU A 511 -6.62 -13.15 -1.74
C LEU A 511 -6.04 -11.93 -1.02
N THR A 512 -4.72 -11.76 -1.01
CA THR A 512 -4.06 -10.54 -0.50
C THR A 512 -4.44 -9.29 -1.32
N ALA A 513 -4.55 -9.41 -2.65
CA ALA A 513 -5.02 -8.31 -3.50
C ALA A 513 -6.50 -7.98 -3.26
N LEU A 514 -7.34 -9.01 -3.05
CA LEU A 514 -8.77 -8.86 -2.76
C LEU A 514 -9.02 -8.16 -1.43
N LEU A 515 -8.25 -8.52 -0.40
CA LEU A 515 -8.44 -8.08 0.99
C LEU A 515 -7.44 -7.00 1.43
N TYR A 516 -6.74 -6.35 0.52
CA TYR A 516 -5.85 -5.24 0.83
C TYR A 516 -6.61 -4.12 1.52
N ALA A 517 -6.10 -3.61 2.64
CA ALA A 517 -6.71 -2.59 3.50
C ALA A 517 -8.10 -2.96 4.08
N SER A 518 -8.52 -4.23 3.99
CA SER A 518 -9.82 -4.70 4.50
C SER A 518 -9.95 -4.58 6.03
N GLU A 519 -8.85 -4.51 6.72
CA GLU A 519 -8.75 -4.24 8.16
C GLU A 519 -9.30 -2.86 8.55
N THR A 520 -9.36 -1.92 7.60
CA THR A 520 -9.84 -0.54 7.82
C THR A 520 -11.30 -0.32 7.42
N TRP A 521 -11.99 -1.34 6.88
CA TRP A 521 -13.30 -1.18 6.26
C TRP A 521 -14.46 -1.27 7.24
N THR A 522 -15.45 -0.41 7.07
CA THR A 522 -16.78 -0.56 7.68
C THR A 522 -17.65 -1.39 6.74
N VAL A 523 -17.74 -2.70 7.00
CA VAL A 523 -18.31 -3.69 6.08
C VAL A 523 -19.78 -3.92 6.31
N TYR A 524 -20.59 -3.93 5.23
CA TYR A 524 -21.98 -4.31 5.20
C TYR A 524 -22.18 -5.71 4.58
N ALA A 525 -23.27 -6.39 4.89
CA ALA A 525 -23.55 -7.74 4.40
C ALA A 525 -23.52 -7.88 2.86
N ARG A 526 -23.89 -6.81 2.13
CA ARG A 526 -23.79 -6.80 0.66
C ARG A 526 -22.34 -6.94 0.17
N HIS A 527 -21.38 -6.26 0.82
CA HIS A 527 -19.97 -6.33 0.49
C HIS A 527 -19.40 -7.72 0.77
N GLU A 528 -19.75 -8.32 1.91
CA GLU A 528 -19.37 -9.69 2.24
C GLU A 528 -19.85 -10.69 1.17
N LYS A 529 -21.12 -10.55 0.72
CA LYS A 529 -21.70 -11.42 -0.32
C LYS A 529 -20.95 -11.30 -1.66
N ILE A 530 -20.65 -10.08 -2.10
CA ILE A 530 -19.99 -9.85 -3.40
C ILE A 530 -18.55 -10.40 -3.36
N LEU A 531 -17.79 -10.09 -2.32
CA LEU A 531 -16.42 -10.56 -2.14
C LEU A 531 -16.36 -12.09 -2.00
N ASN A 532 -17.29 -12.67 -1.23
CA ASN A 532 -17.34 -14.12 -1.03
C ASN A 532 -17.73 -14.86 -2.32
N ARG A 533 -18.63 -14.29 -3.15
CA ARG A 533 -18.95 -14.84 -4.47
C ARG A 533 -17.72 -14.89 -5.38
N PHE A 534 -16.94 -13.83 -5.42
CA PHE A 534 -15.69 -13.78 -6.19
C PHE A 534 -14.72 -14.87 -5.70
N HIS A 535 -14.51 -14.97 -4.39
CA HIS A 535 -13.66 -15.99 -3.76
C HIS A 535 -14.07 -17.41 -4.16
N LEU A 536 -15.33 -17.76 -3.97
CA LEU A 536 -15.86 -19.09 -4.30
C LEU A 536 -15.76 -19.40 -5.81
N ASN A 537 -15.99 -18.42 -6.68
CA ASN A 537 -15.81 -18.61 -8.12
C ASN A 537 -14.36 -18.92 -8.49
N CYS A 538 -13.37 -18.27 -7.85
CA CYS A 538 -11.97 -18.60 -8.05
C CYS A 538 -11.66 -20.02 -7.55
N LEU A 539 -12.16 -20.41 -6.37
CA LEU A 539 -11.93 -21.73 -5.81
C LEU A 539 -12.55 -22.85 -6.67
N ARG A 540 -13.75 -22.65 -7.21
CA ARG A 540 -14.38 -23.59 -8.15
C ARG A 540 -13.52 -23.80 -9.40
N LYS A 541 -12.94 -22.70 -9.94
CA LYS A 541 -12.01 -22.79 -11.08
C LYS A 541 -10.75 -23.58 -10.73
N LEU A 542 -10.18 -23.39 -9.53
CA LEU A 542 -9.02 -24.15 -9.05
C LEU A 542 -9.30 -25.63 -8.86
N LEU A 543 -10.52 -25.98 -8.44
CA LEU A 543 -10.98 -27.34 -8.25
C LEU A 543 -11.54 -27.98 -9.54
N HIS A 544 -11.57 -27.23 -10.64
CA HIS A 544 -12.18 -27.64 -11.91
C HIS A 544 -13.66 -28.06 -11.80
N ILE A 545 -14.38 -27.52 -10.81
CA ILE A 545 -15.81 -27.79 -10.57
C ILE A 545 -16.65 -27.12 -11.65
N LYS A 546 -17.48 -27.88 -12.33
CA LYS A 546 -18.45 -27.38 -13.29
C LYS A 546 -19.78 -27.05 -12.61
N TRP A 547 -20.55 -26.13 -13.18
CA TRP A 547 -21.83 -25.71 -12.60
C TRP A 547 -22.86 -26.80 -12.52
N GLN A 548 -22.82 -27.80 -13.45
CA GLN A 548 -23.69 -28.97 -13.49
C GLN A 548 -23.52 -29.89 -12.28
N GLU A 549 -22.37 -29.86 -11.62
CA GLU A 549 -22.08 -30.72 -10.47
C GLU A 549 -22.83 -30.28 -9.20
N HIS A 550 -23.44 -29.10 -9.20
CA HIS A 550 -24.23 -28.52 -8.10
C HIS A 550 -23.56 -28.61 -6.71
N ILE A 551 -22.20 -28.58 -6.67
CA ILE A 551 -21.40 -28.64 -5.42
C ILE A 551 -21.66 -27.42 -4.58
N PRO A 552 -22.08 -27.56 -3.30
CA PRO A 552 -22.35 -26.45 -2.42
C PRO A 552 -21.09 -25.67 -2.01
N ASP A 553 -21.26 -24.40 -1.65
CA ASP A 553 -20.17 -23.53 -1.21
C ASP A 553 -19.40 -24.07 0.00
N THR A 554 -20.10 -24.72 0.93
CA THR A 554 -19.51 -25.36 2.11
C THR A 554 -18.51 -26.44 1.75
N GLU A 555 -18.84 -27.28 0.76
CA GLU A 555 -17.95 -28.32 0.27
C GLU A 555 -16.75 -27.77 -0.50
N VAL A 556 -16.92 -26.70 -1.26
CA VAL A 556 -15.80 -25.99 -1.92
C VAL A 556 -14.78 -25.49 -0.90
N LEU A 557 -15.25 -24.87 0.21
CA LEU A 557 -14.39 -24.40 1.29
C LEU A 557 -13.72 -25.56 2.05
N GLU A 558 -14.44 -26.65 2.31
CA GLU A 558 -13.90 -27.86 2.94
C GLU A 558 -12.79 -28.51 2.09
N ARG A 559 -13.00 -28.68 0.77
CA ARG A 559 -12.01 -29.24 -0.17
C ARG A 559 -10.74 -28.40 -0.27
N THR A 560 -10.88 -27.06 -0.19
CA THR A 560 -9.74 -26.15 -0.26
C THR A 560 -9.11 -25.85 1.10
N LYS A 561 -9.79 -26.18 2.20
CA LYS A 561 -9.42 -25.85 3.58
C LYS A 561 -9.24 -24.33 3.79
N LEU A 562 -9.93 -23.51 3.00
CA LEU A 562 -9.93 -22.07 3.13
C LEU A 562 -11.20 -21.58 3.82
N PRO A 563 -11.07 -20.59 4.72
CA PRO A 563 -12.25 -19.95 5.33
C PRO A 563 -12.94 -19.03 4.32
N SER A 564 -14.20 -18.76 4.58
CA SER A 564 -14.99 -17.80 3.81
C SER A 564 -14.48 -16.36 4.00
N VAL A 565 -14.81 -15.48 3.03
CA VAL A 565 -14.43 -14.06 3.11
C VAL A 565 -14.98 -13.35 4.35
N PRO A 566 -16.24 -13.57 4.81
CA PRO A 566 -16.71 -12.99 6.05
C PRO A 566 -15.82 -13.28 7.27
N THR A 567 -15.33 -14.50 7.39
CA THR A 567 -14.40 -14.90 8.46
C THR A 567 -13.05 -14.21 8.33
N LEU A 568 -12.54 -14.08 7.10
CA LEU A 568 -11.27 -13.39 6.84
C LEU A 568 -11.34 -11.90 7.15
N LEU A 569 -12.43 -11.23 6.78
CA LEU A 569 -12.65 -9.81 7.07
C LEU A 569 -12.65 -9.55 8.58
N ARG A 570 -13.43 -10.31 9.35
CA ARG A 570 -13.46 -10.19 10.82
C ARG A 570 -12.09 -10.44 11.44
N LYS A 571 -11.39 -11.47 10.95
CA LYS A 571 -10.03 -11.80 11.41
C LYS A 571 -9.06 -10.63 11.15
N ASN A 572 -9.09 -10.01 9.97
CA ASN A 572 -8.21 -8.88 9.63
C ASN A 572 -8.53 -7.66 10.51
N GLN A 573 -9.81 -7.31 10.65
CA GLN A 573 -10.25 -6.18 11.47
C GLN A 573 -9.88 -6.35 12.95
N LEU A 574 -10.08 -7.55 13.51
CA LEU A 574 -9.71 -7.83 14.90
C LEU A 574 -8.19 -7.86 15.11
N ARG A 575 -7.43 -8.39 14.15
CA ARG A 575 -5.96 -8.32 14.18
C ARG A 575 -5.48 -6.86 14.18
N TRP A 576 -6.07 -6.03 13.33
CA TRP A 576 -5.79 -4.60 13.26
C TRP A 576 -6.14 -3.90 14.56
N ALA A 577 -7.35 -4.08 15.08
CA ALA A 577 -7.77 -3.49 16.35
C ALA A 577 -6.79 -3.82 17.49
N GLY A 578 -6.38 -5.09 17.62
CA GLY A 578 -5.38 -5.48 18.61
C GLY A 578 -3.99 -4.88 18.34
N HIS A 579 -3.64 -4.57 17.10
CA HIS A 579 -2.41 -3.84 16.78
C HIS A 579 -2.50 -2.38 17.23
N VAL A 580 -3.61 -1.71 16.94
CA VAL A 580 -3.84 -0.31 17.33
C VAL A 580 -3.85 -0.13 18.85
N VAL A 581 -4.47 -1.06 19.60
CA VAL A 581 -4.45 -1.02 21.08
C VAL A 581 -3.03 -1.04 21.66
N ARG A 582 -2.13 -1.80 21.04
CA ARG A 582 -0.72 -1.90 21.48
C ARG A 582 0.18 -0.78 20.98
N MET A 583 -0.31 0.11 20.14
CA MET A 583 0.44 1.31 19.75
C MET A 583 0.61 2.25 20.96
N ASP A 584 1.62 3.10 20.91
CA ASP A 584 1.76 4.21 21.82
C ASP A 584 0.55 5.16 21.72
N ASP A 585 0.21 5.85 22.82
CA ASP A 585 -0.94 6.75 22.88
C ASP A 585 -0.78 8.01 22.00
N SER A 586 0.46 8.36 21.65
CA SER A 586 0.79 9.42 20.69
C SER A 586 0.45 9.09 19.26
N ARG A 587 0.26 7.79 18.93
CA ARG A 587 0.03 7.33 17.55
C ARG A 587 -1.35 7.73 17.04
N LEU A 588 -1.36 8.40 15.89
CA LEU A 588 -2.57 8.91 15.24
C LEU A 588 -3.67 7.84 15.00
N PRO A 589 -3.38 6.61 14.53
CA PRO A 589 -4.40 5.58 14.39
C PRO A 589 -5.08 5.21 15.72
N LYS A 590 -4.33 5.21 16.83
CA LYS A 590 -4.88 4.94 18.16
C LYS A 590 -5.75 6.10 18.63
N GLN A 591 -5.27 7.32 18.51
CA GLN A 591 -6.05 8.51 18.82
C GLN A 591 -7.38 8.49 18.05
N LEU A 592 -7.35 8.30 16.73
CA LEU A 592 -8.54 8.28 15.88
C LEU A 592 -9.49 7.10 16.15
N LEU A 593 -8.99 5.95 16.58
CA LEU A 593 -9.86 4.85 17.00
C LEU A 593 -10.65 5.21 18.26
N TYR A 594 -10.04 5.90 19.22
CA TYR A 594 -10.66 6.24 20.51
C TYR A 594 -11.34 7.62 20.52
N CYS A 595 -11.09 8.48 19.51
CA CYS A 595 -11.60 9.85 19.51
C CYS A 595 -13.08 9.98 19.14
N GLU A 596 -13.55 11.19 19.42
CA GLU A 596 -14.68 11.86 18.76
C GLU A 596 -14.22 13.25 18.32
N LEU A 597 -14.96 13.90 17.41
CA LEU A 597 -14.72 15.32 17.11
C LEU A 597 -14.95 16.13 18.38
N ALA A 598 -14.13 17.17 18.59
CA ALA A 598 -14.25 17.99 19.80
C ALA A 598 -15.56 18.76 19.85
N GLU A 599 -16.04 19.18 18.66
CA GLU A 599 -17.27 19.93 18.44
C GLU A 599 -18.32 19.07 17.77
N GLY A 600 -19.59 19.26 18.13
CA GLY A 600 -20.73 18.57 17.58
C GLY A 600 -21.10 17.29 18.32
N GLU A 601 -22.28 16.79 18.05
CA GLU A 601 -22.84 15.60 18.65
C GLU A 601 -23.38 14.62 17.60
N ARG A 602 -23.40 13.36 17.93
CA ARG A 602 -23.94 12.32 17.09
C ARG A 602 -25.48 12.42 17.08
N SER A 603 -26.08 12.49 15.89
CA SER A 603 -27.53 12.57 15.76
C SER A 603 -28.24 11.34 16.34
N LEU A 604 -29.42 11.55 16.97
CA LEU A 604 -30.28 10.48 17.43
C LEU A 604 -31.04 9.84 16.26
N GLY A 605 -31.12 8.52 16.24
CA GLY A 605 -31.86 7.74 15.25
C GLY A 605 -31.15 7.55 13.90
N ARG A 606 -31.52 6.50 13.15
CA ARG A 606 -31.04 6.10 11.80
C ARG A 606 -29.52 6.22 11.58
N GLN A 607 -28.75 5.92 12.61
CA GLN A 607 -27.29 6.04 12.59
C GLN A 607 -26.68 5.05 11.61
N LYS A 608 -25.72 5.52 10.81
CA LYS A 608 -24.93 4.64 9.96
C LYS A 608 -23.97 3.80 10.80
N LYS A 609 -23.64 2.60 10.29
CA LYS A 609 -22.71 1.68 10.94
C LYS A 609 -21.29 2.27 10.95
N ARG A 610 -20.63 2.18 12.11
CA ARG A 610 -19.24 2.61 12.30
C ARG A 610 -18.28 1.44 12.24
N PHE A 611 -17.00 1.74 12.12
CA PHE A 611 -15.93 0.77 12.28
C PHE A 611 -15.97 0.11 13.69
N LYS A 612 -16.20 0.89 14.75
CA LYS A 612 -16.39 0.37 16.12
C LYS A 612 -17.55 -0.64 16.20
N ASP A 613 -18.67 -0.40 15.53
CA ASP A 613 -19.80 -1.32 15.50
C ASP A 613 -19.47 -2.61 14.76
N THR A 614 -18.67 -2.51 13.67
CA THR A 614 -18.14 -3.68 12.94
C THR A 614 -17.22 -4.51 13.82
N LEU A 615 -16.34 -3.87 14.60
CA LEU A 615 -15.45 -4.55 15.55
C LEU A 615 -16.25 -5.26 16.64
N LYS A 616 -17.22 -4.57 17.26
CA LYS A 616 -18.07 -5.14 18.32
C LYS A 616 -18.83 -6.36 17.83
N ALA A 617 -19.41 -6.31 16.62
CA ALA A 617 -20.06 -7.45 15.99
C ALA A 617 -19.07 -8.60 15.74
N GLY A 618 -17.89 -8.30 15.16
CA GLY A 618 -16.85 -9.30 14.91
C GLY A 618 -16.32 -9.97 16.19
N MET A 619 -16.20 -9.24 17.30
CA MET A 619 -15.84 -9.81 18.61
C MET A 619 -16.90 -10.79 19.10
N LYS A 620 -18.18 -10.39 19.05
CA LYS A 620 -19.30 -11.28 19.42
C LYS A 620 -19.33 -12.55 18.57
N ASP A 621 -19.17 -12.41 17.25
CA ASP A 621 -19.12 -13.52 16.31
C ASP A 621 -17.97 -14.51 16.62
N PHE A 622 -16.84 -14.00 17.14
CA PHE A 622 -15.69 -14.83 17.52
C PHE A 622 -15.69 -15.29 18.99
N GLY A 623 -16.73 -14.93 19.75
CA GLY A 623 -16.85 -15.26 21.18
C GLY A 623 -15.81 -14.54 22.05
N ILE A 624 -15.45 -13.32 21.64
CA ILE A 624 -14.56 -12.41 22.40
C ILE A 624 -15.44 -11.40 23.11
N ASP A 625 -15.23 -11.24 24.40
CA ASP A 625 -15.98 -10.27 25.19
C ASP A 625 -15.55 -8.83 24.86
N PRO A 626 -16.48 -7.95 24.41
CA PRO A 626 -16.20 -6.57 24.05
C PRO A 626 -15.82 -5.66 25.24
N ASP A 627 -16.07 -6.07 26.49
CA ASP A 627 -15.74 -5.25 27.66
C ASP A 627 -14.32 -5.51 28.19
N SER A 628 -13.76 -6.71 27.93
CA SER A 628 -12.44 -7.14 28.43
C SER A 628 -11.39 -7.36 27.33
N TRP A 629 -11.75 -7.19 26.05
CA TRP A 629 -10.89 -7.53 24.91
C TRP A 629 -9.56 -6.77 24.88
N GLU A 630 -9.54 -5.51 25.32
CA GLU A 630 -8.33 -4.67 25.30
C GLU A 630 -7.23 -5.26 26.19
N ASN A 631 -7.59 -5.82 27.36
CA ASN A 631 -6.66 -6.51 28.24
C ASN A 631 -6.05 -7.74 27.55
N THR A 632 -6.87 -8.51 26.83
CA THR A 632 -6.38 -9.66 26.05
C THR A 632 -5.50 -9.20 24.88
N ALA A 633 -5.87 -8.08 24.22
CA ALA A 633 -5.18 -7.51 23.09
C ALA A 633 -3.81 -6.92 23.44
N ALA A 634 -3.58 -6.50 24.69
CA ALA A 634 -2.30 -6.03 25.19
C ALA A 634 -1.19 -7.09 24.98
N ASN A 635 -1.51 -8.38 25.17
CA ASN A 635 -0.59 -9.46 24.86
C ASN A 635 -0.82 -9.97 23.41
N ARG A 636 0.16 -9.75 22.54
CA ARG A 636 0.09 -10.12 21.11
C ARG A 636 -0.19 -11.60 20.88
N THR A 637 0.42 -12.48 21.65
CA THR A 637 0.29 -13.94 21.51
C THR A 637 -1.10 -14.41 21.93
N SER A 638 -1.58 -13.97 23.08
CA SER A 638 -2.92 -14.27 23.60
C SER A 638 -4.01 -13.78 22.64
N TRP A 639 -3.87 -12.53 22.15
CA TRP A 639 -4.80 -11.96 21.18
C TRP A 639 -4.86 -12.75 19.88
N ARG A 640 -3.69 -13.07 19.31
CA ARG A 640 -3.59 -13.87 18.08
C ARG A 640 -4.23 -15.26 18.25
N SER A 641 -4.03 -15.90 19.38
CA SER A 641 -4.63 -17.19 19.71
C SER A 641 -6.15 -17.08 19.79
N SER A 642 -6.68 -16.09 20.54
CA SER A 642 -8.12 -15.84 20.70
C SER A 642 -8.81 -15.57 19.36
N VAL A 643 -8.25 -14.70 18.52
CA VAL A 643 -8.78 -14.39 17.18
C VAL A 643 -8.77 -15.63 16.28
N ASN A 644 -7.69 -16.42 16.28
CA ASN A 644 -7.63 -17.64 15.46
C ASN A 644 -8.62 -18.72 15.91
N ARG A 645 -8.80 -18.88 17.22
CA ARG A 645 -9.78 -19.82 17.81
C ARG A 645 -11.20 -19.36 17.49
N GLY A 646 -11.52 -18.07 17.65
CA GLY A 646 -12.81 -17.49 17.31
C GLY A 646 -13.13 -17.63 15.82
N ALA A 647 -12.17 -17.40 14.93
CA ALA A 647 -12.33 -17.56 13.51
C ALA A 647 -12.71 -18.99 13.11
N LYS A 648 -12.06 -20.00 13.73
CA LYS A 648 -12.39 -21.44 13.49
C LYS A 648 -13.80 -21.77 13.95
N LYS A 649 -14.19 -21.32 15.16
CA LYS A 649 -15.55 -21.55 15.70
C LYS A 649 -16.62 -20.90 14.83
N TYR A 650 -16.41 -19.64 14.45
CA TYR A 650 -17.34 -18.90 13.62
C TYR A 650 -17.52 -19.54 12.23
N GLU A 651 -16.42 -19.95 11.58
CA GLU A 651 -16.50 -20.63 10.27
C GLU A 651 -17.24 -21.94 10.37
N GLN A 652 -17.00 -22.75 11.42
CA GLN A 652 -17.72 -24.01 11.64
C GLN A 652 -19.21 -23.75 11.83
N ALA A 653 -19.59 -22.80 12.68
CA ALA A 653 -21.00 -22.43 12.91
C ALA A 653 -21.70 -22.00 11.60
N ARG A 654 -21.02 -21.21 10.75
CA ARG A 654 -21.53 -20.83 9.42
C ARG A 654 -21.76 -22.02 8.50
N ILE A 655 -20.83 -22.98 8.50
CA ILE A 655 -20.94 -24.21 7.70
C ILE A 655 -22.13 -25.02 8.18
N ASP A 656 -22.28 -25.21 9.48
CA ASP A 656 -23.34 -25.99 10.08
C ASP A 656 -24.72 -25.35 9.83
N GLU A 657 -24.83 -24.04 9.98
CA GLU A 657 -26.03 -23.27 9.66
C GLU A 657 -26.43 -23.41 8.17
N ALA A 658 -25.44 -23.33 7.27
CA ALA A 658 -25.68 -23.48 5.83
C ALA A 658 -26.12 -24.90 5.48
N LYS A 659 -25.53 -25.94 6.11
CA LYS A 659 -25.94 -27.34 5.96
C LYS A 659 -27.38 -27.54 6.47
N MET A 660 -27.71 -27.01 7.64
CA MET A 660 -29.07 -27.09 8.21
C MET A 660 -30.10 -26.39 7.33
N LYS A 661 -29.83 -25.16 6.86
CA LYS A 661 -30.73 -24.44 5.93
C LYS A 661 -30.95 -25.22 4.65
N ARG A 662 -29.93 -25.91 4.14
CA ARG A 662 -30.07 -26.74 2.94
C ARG A 662 -30.90 -28.00 3.20
N ALA A 663 -30.73 -28.65 4.33
CA ALA A 663 -31.55 -29.83 4.74
C ALA A 663 -33.02 -29.43 4.86
N LEU A 664 -33.33 -28.30 5.52
CA LEU A 664 -34.68 -27.77 5.65
C LEU A 664 -35.34 -27.43 4.29
N ARG A 665 -34.58 -26.89 3.33
CA ARG A 665 -35.10 -26.65 1.97
C ARG A 665 -35.41 -27.96 1.27
N LYS A 666 -34.55 -28.98 1.42
CA LYS A 666 -34.73 -30.28 0.80
C LYS A 666 -35.92 -31.04 1.38
N SER A 667 -36.15 -30.97 2.70
CA SER A 667 -37.33 -31.54 3.34
C SER A 667 -38.64 -30.86 2.90
N ARG A 668 -38.64 -29.52 2.75
CA ARG A 668 -39.82 -28.77 2.25
C ARG A 668 -40.11 -29.05 0.79
N SER A 669 -39.12 -29.32 -0.07
CA SER A 669 -39.36 -29.72 -1.46
C SER A 669 -39.90 -31.16 -1.57
N SER A 670 -39.46 -32.07 -0.70
CA SER A 670 -39.98 -33.44 -0.68
C SER A 670 -41.37 -33.57 -0.06
N SER A 671 -41.77 -32.64 0.82
CA SER A 671 -43.17 -32.60 1.35
C SER A 671 -44.15 -31.93 0.40
N ASN A 672 -43.70 -31.16 -0.58
CA ASN A 672 -44.57 -30.55 -1.60
C ASN A 672 -44.84 -31.49 -2.82
N ASP A 673 -44.10 -32.60 -2.95
CA ASP A 673 -44.31 -33.57 -4.04
C ASP A 673 -45.49 -34.51 -3.79
N THR A 674 -46.14 -34.46 -2.61
CA THR A 674 -47.30 -35.32 -2.25
C THR A 674 -48.64 -34.61 -2.13
N GLN A 675 -48.69 -33.27 -2.40
CA GLN A 675 -49.93 -32.55 -2.51
C GLN A 675 -50.02 -31.85 -3.88
N THR A 676 -50.76 -32.43 -4.80
CA THR A 676 -51.30 -31.71 -5.98
C THR A 676 -52.07 -30.50 -5.46
N PRO A 677 -51.66 -29.26 -5.73
CA PRO A 677 -52.47 -28.13 -5.28
C PRO A 677 -53.78 -28.12 -6.06
N ALA A 678 -54.89 -28.13 -5.37
CA ALA A 678 -56.18 -27.74 -5.90
C ALA A 678 -56.06 -26.25 -6.37
N GLY A 679 -55.86 -26.06 -7.70
CA GLY A 679 -55.74 -24.76 -8.32
C GLY A 679 -54.72 -24.71 -9.44
N SER A 680 -54.87 -25.52 -10.49
CA SER A 680 -54.08 -25.31 -11.72
C SER A 680 -54.71 -24.17 -12.54
N PHE A 681 -53.93 -23.13 -12.79
CA PHE A 681 -54.30 -22.03 -13.68
C PHE A 681 -54.07 -22.44 -15.14
N LYS A 682 -55.13 -22.53 -15.93
CA LYS A 682 -55.07 -22.97 -17.32
C LYS A 682 -55.00 -21.78 -18.27
N CYS A 683 -54.10 -21.82 -19.23
CA CYS A 683 -54.03 -20.78 -20.27
C CYS A 683 -55.23 -20.91 -21.19
N LYS A 684 -55.89 -19.79 -21.45
CA LYS A 684 -57.07 -19.77 -22.35
C LYS A 684 -56.72 -19.95 -23.83
N SER A 685 -55.48 -19.68 -24.22
CA SER A 685 -55.00 -19.73 -25.60
C SER A 685 -54.31 -21.01 -26.02
N CYS A 686 -53.73 -21.83 -25.10
CA CYS A 686 -52.93 -23.00 -25.47
C CYS A 686 -53.01 -24.19 -24.51
N SER A 687 -54.03 -24.27 -23.68
CA SER A 687 -54.25 -25.42 -22.74
C SER A 687 -53.14 -25.70 -21.72
N ARG A 688 -52.02 -25.03 -21.71
CA ARG A 688 -50.95 -25.21 -20.69
C ARG A 688 -51.47 -24.85 -19.30
N THR A 689 -51.10 -25.67 -18.30
CA THR A 689 -51.47 -25.47 -16.91
C THR A 689 -50.23 -24.98 -16.09
N PHE A 690 -50.47 -24.06 -15.16
CA PHE A 690 -49.46 -23.46 -14.31
C PHE A 690 -49.86 -23.59 -12.85
N THR A 691 -48.85 -23.80 -12.00
CA THR A 691 -49.02 -23.95 -10.56
C THR A 691 -49.21 -22.63 -9.84
N HIS A 692 -48.90 -21.47 -10.50
CA HIS A 692 -49.03 -20.15 -9.94
C HIS A 692 -49.58 -19.16 -10.98
N HIS A 693 -50.40 -18.19 -10.53
CA HIS A 693 -50.98 -17.13 -11.36
C HIS A 693 -49.91 -16.29 -12.09
N LEU A 694 -48.76 -16.05 -11.47
CA LEU A 694 -47.62 -15.36 -12.08
C LEU A 694 -47.02 -16.11 -13.28
N GLY A 695 -46.98 -17.43 -13.24
CA GLY A 695 -46.55 -18.26 -14.36
C GLY A 695 -47.48 -18.19 -15.54
N LEU A 696 -48.81 -18.20 -15.27
CA LEU A 696 -49.84 -17.99 -16.29
C LEU A 696 -49.73 -16.60 -16.89
N PHE A 697 -49.58 -15.55 -16.08
CA PHE A 697 -49.49 -14.16 -16.53
C PHE A 697 -48.23 -13.91 -17.39
N SER A 698 -47.10 -14.47 -17.02
CA SER A 698 -45.85 -14.41 -17.84
C SER A 698 -46.04 -15.14 -19.18
N HIS A 699 -46.70 -16.31 -19.18
CA HIS A 699 -46.96 -17.08 -20.38
C HIS A 699 -48.01 -16.45 -21.28
N SER A 700 -49.04 -15.79 -20.74
CA SER A 700 -50.07 -15.11 -21.55
C SER A 700 -49.50 -13.98 -22.43
N ARG A 701 -48.38 -13.38 -22.01
CA ARG A 701 -47.65 -12.38 -22.80
C ARG A 701 -47.02 -12.97 -24.09
N THR A 702 -46.69 -14.26 -24.11
CA THR A 702 -46.14 -14.89 -25.34
C THR A 702 -47.20 -15.06 -26.43
N HIS A 703 -48.51 -14.95 -26.10
CA HIS A 703 -49.59 -14.97 -27.06
C HIS A 703 -50.01 -13.61 -27.58
N THR A 704 -49.52 -12.51 -26.96
CA THR A 704 -49.82 -11.13 -27.35
C THR A 704 -48.75 -10.48 -28.25
N THR A 705 -47.65 -11.19 -28.55
CA THR A 705 -46.57 -10.71 -29.41
C THR A 705 -46.57 -11.30 -30.82
N SER A 706 -47.70 -11.93 -31.24
CA SER A 706 -47.93 -12.44 -32.61
C SER A 706 -49.15 -11.77 -33.22
N ASN A 707 -49.08 -10.45 -33.42
CA ASN A 707 -49.92 -9.68 -34.35
C ASN A 707 -49.10 -8.50 -34.83
#